data_a94162fe167787a060c2e09a6866b739
#
_entry.id   a94162fe167787a060c2e09a6866b739
#
_cell.length_a   1.000
_cell.length_b   1.000
_cell.length_c   1.000
_cell.angle_alpha   90.00
_cell.angle_beta   90.00
_cell.angle_gamma   90.00
#
_symmetry.space_group_name_H-M   'P 1'
#
loop_
_entity.id
_entity.type
_entity.pdbx_description
1 polymer ?
#
loop_
_entity_poly.entity_id
_entity_poly.type
_entity_poly.pdbx_seq_one_letter_code
_entity_poly.pdbx_strand_id
1 'polypeptide(L)'
;MSDRACSAARDSCTGLHPAAALSAPRFPRRVGHISVLSACALVCSLFTAPVSPEPAPRLHALAAQVSDSWPPVDPADLALKDNPQSLGSHAMILEREVVIDDPGRSASEYVRIKIFDEEGKDYGNIEIPFQDSIQEVTEIQARTVKPDGSIVSFQGQVFDQDVVKYKKLKYRAKVFTLPEVQAGSVIEYKYKFRWSKDPDDQIKNPGKYNFALGFVYSYRAAVWIVQSDLYLRHGHFVFRPFRTAHLQVCARVRTDGEIPEEKPDGSYQMDVKDFPAFREETLMPPEDALRGRVDFFYLTGNVGSDEWFWSQAASQFAQRQAVFLSKHKLVDRVAAQTVAAGDSPEVKLKKLYERAQQVRFISFEHSRSGKELKQEHLAENKNVDDILDHGYAFSNEVNILFAALARSAGFRAGIALVSSRNSTLFVPTLFDLSQLNANLVWVQKGTGAAYFDPATYLCPFGLLPWEETATRGVRVGGSSSGIITVPQPQSKDAVVERKARLHLGTDGALAGKFELIFHGQFALQWKLSGRNEDAAGRRKDLQDAVKAWLPPGSKVDLLSSSGWDSPDDPLRAEFDLSIPDQALKTTRRLLIPVAVTITGESSPFPHASRTNPVYFHFPYEESDEIRFELPDGYELEALPRPHKLAGPRASYELTSTRDGREMVTKRSLVMDGFFYEVRFYPGLRSFFSGVHTDDKDRAVLKLASTRPPQ
;
A
#
# COMPACT_ATOMS: atom_id res chain seq x y z
N MET A 1 -4.42 7.71 21.01
CA MET A 1 -3.00 7.31 20.94
C MET A 1 -2.71 6.28 19.84
N SER A 2 -3.71 5.56 19.33
CA SER A 2 -3.58 4.64 18.18
C SER A 2 -3.39 5.37 16.84
N ASP A 3 -3.82 6.61 16.72
CA ASP A 3 -3.85 7.37 15.47
C ASP A 3 -2.49 7.91 14.99
N ARG A 4 -1.47 7.89 15.85
CA ARG A 4 -0.13 8.38 15.50
C ARG A 4 0.67 7.40 14.64
N ALA A 5 0.28 6.13 14.60
CA ALA A 5 0.91 5.14 13.73
C ALA A 5 0.31 5.14 12.30
N CYS A 6 -0.95 5.56 12.16
CA CYS A 6 -1.65 5.60 10.87
C CYS A 6 -1.15 6.72 9.94
N SER A 7 -0.65 7.85 10.49
CA SER A 7 -0.07 8.95 9.71
C SER A 7 1.24 8.56 9.05
N ALA A 8 2.08 7.74 9.70
CA ALA A 8 3.36 7.31 9.15
C ALA A 8 3.21 6.36 7.95
N ALA A 9 2.16 5.54 7.93
CA ALA A 9 1.89 4.64 6.80
C ALA A 9 1.36 5.38 5.56
N ARG A 10 0.74 6.56 5.75
CA ARG A 10 0.29 7.40 4.62
C ARG A 10 1.43 8.20 3.99
N ASP A 11 2.45 8.58 4.78
CA ASP A 11 3.59 9.38 4.28
C ASP A 11 4.62 8.56 3.49
N SER A 12 4.63 7.23 3.61
CA SER A 12 5.50 6.35 2.82
C SER A 12 4.97 6.04 1.40
N CYS A 13 3.72 6.40 1.09
CA CYS A 13 3.11 6.19 -0.22
C CYS A 13 3.27 7.36 -1.20
N THR A 14 3.98 8.44 -0.83
CA THR A 14 4.13 9.65 -1.66
C THR A 14 5.09 9.49 -2.85
N GLY A 15 5.63 8.28 -3.10
CA GLY A 15 6.55 8.02 -4.21
C GLY A 15 5.93 7.42 -5.48
N LEU A 16 4.64 7.10 -5.49
CA LEU A 16 3.99 6.51 -6.65
C LEU A 16 3.23 7.59 -7.43
N HIS A 17 3.82 8.08 -8.51
CA HIS A 17 3.12 8.86 -9.53
C HIS A 17 1.85 8.13 -9.97
N PRO A 18 0.70 8.82 -10.13
CA PRO A 18 -0.52 8.21 -10.66
C PRO A 18 -0.32 7.54 -12.03
N ALA A 19 0.61 8.04 -12.83
CA ALA A 19 1.04 7.42 -14.09
C ALA A 19 1.76 6.06 -13.91
N ALA A 20 2.36 5.81 -12.75
CA ALA A 20 3.04 4.53 -12.46
C ALA A 20 2.06 3.36 -12.24
N ALA A 21 0.77 3.62 -12.09
CA ALA A 21 -0.24 2.58 -12.05
C ALA A 21 -0.47 1.93 -13.43
N LEU A 22 -0.06 2.60 -14.50
CA LEU A 22 -0.23 2.13 -15.89
C LEU A 22 1.09 1.82 -16.59
N SER A 23 2.21 2.42 -16.17
CA SER A 23 3.54 2.11 -16.71
C SER A 23 4.58 2.17 -15.58
N ALA A 24 5.09 1.02 -15.15
CA ALA A 24 6.16 0.97 -14.16
C ALA A 24 7.47 1.48 -14.79
N PRO A 25 8.00 2.67 -14.40
CA PRO A 25 9.37 3.01 -14.75
C PRO A 25 10.31 2.08 -13.98
N ARG A 26 11.29 1.53 -14.68
CA ARG A 26 12.40 0.81 -14.05
C ARG A 26 13.18 1.80 -13.18
N PHE A 27 12.92 1.83 -11.90
CA PHE A 27 13.84 2.44 -10.94
C PHE A 27 15.11 1.59 -10.84
N PRO A 28 16.29 2.21 -10.75
CA PRO A 28 17.51 1.45 -10.48
C PRO A 28 17.37 0.75 -9.13
N ARG A 29 17.66 -0.54 -9.10
CA ARG A 29 17.74 -1.38 -7.91
C ARG A 29 18.73 -0.77 -6.91
N ARG A 30 18.25 0.01 -5.96
CA ARG A 30 18.97 0.42 -4.75
C ARG A 30 18.00 0.92 -3.71
N VAL A 31 17.19 0.03 -3.16
CA VAL A 31 16.75 0.07 -1.75
C VAL A 31 16.40 -1.38 -1.41
N GLY A 32 17.14 -1.98 -0.50
CA GLY A 32 16.81 -3.28 0.05
C GLY A 32 15.39 -3.23 0.63
N HIS A 33 14.56 -4.20 0.30
CA HIS A 33 13.19 -4.29 0.79
C HIS A 33 13.21 -4.40 2.31
N ILE A 34 12.86 -3.32 2.97
CA ILE A 34 12.60 -3.32 4.40
C ILE A 34 11.24 -3.98 4.58
N SER A 35 11.23 -5.25 4.92
CA SER A 35 10.06 -5.86 5.54
C SER A 35 9.86 -5.18 6.88
N VAL A 36 9.08 -4.08 6.88
CA VAL A 36 8.71 -3.38 8.10
C VAL A 36 7.85 -4.33 8.92
N LEU A 37 8.48 -5.00 9.88
CA LEU A 37 7.78 -5.66 10.96
C LEU A 37 6.95 -4.59 11.68
N SER A 38 5.66 -4.53 11.37
CA SER A 38 4.70 -3.66 12.04
C SER A 38 4.52 -4.10 13.49
N ALA A 39 5.44 -3.67 14.35
CA ALA A 39 5.26 -3.74 15.79
C ALA A 39 4.45 -2.51 16.25
N CYS A 40 3.11 -2.56 16.11
CA CYS A 40 2.23 -1.60 16.75
C CYS A 40 2.11 -1.93 18.24
N ALA A 41 2.99 -1.35 19.06
CA ALA A 41 2.80 -1.33 20.50
C ALA A 41 1.83 -0.18 20.87
N LEU A 42 0.64 -0.53 21.31
CA LEU A 42 -0.34 0.40 21.88
C LEU A 42 0.12 0.85 23.27
N VAL A 43 0.48 2.10 23.44
CA VAL A 43 0.75 2.70 24.75
C VAL A 43 -0.53 3.35 25.26
N CYS A 44 -1.12 2.80 26.32
CA CYS A 44 -2.08 3.49 27.18
C CYS A 44 -1.46 3.67 28.57
N SER A 45 -1.21 4.89 28.95
CA SER A 45 -0.81 5.26 30.32
C SER A 45 -1.96 5.91 31.07
N LEU A 46 -2.11 5.54 32.33
CA LEU A 46 -2.30 6.28 33.58
C LEU A 46 -3.42 5.71 34.45
N PHE A 47 -3.12 5.24 35.60
CA PHE A 47 -3.16 5.64 36.98
C PHE A 47 -3.01 4.43 37.92
N THR A 48 -2.15 4.58 38.93
CA THR A 48 -1.68 3.50 39.80
C THR A 48 -2.17 3.67 41.24
N ALA A 49 -2.42 2.55 41.94
CA ALA A 49 -2.21 2.40 43.36
C ALA A 49 -1.75 0.94 43.68
N PRO A 50 -0.88 0.70 44.66
CA PRO A 50 -0.11 -0.51 44.80
C PRO A 50 -0.73 -1.54 45.74
N VAL A 51 -0.59 -2.85 45.35
CA VAL A 51 -0.76 -3.97 46.28
C VAL A 51 0.37 -4.96 46.01
N SER A 52 1.05 -5.42 47.08
CA SER A 52 2.22 -6.31 47.02
C SER A 52 1.86 -7.75 46.79
N PRO A 53 2.68 -8.52 46.05
CA PRO A 53 2.47 -9.96 45.84
C PRO A 53 3.40 -10.85 46.65
N GLU A 54 2.90 -12.02 47.07
CA GLU A 54 3.68 -13.16 47.59
C GLU A 54 4.39 -13.92 46.46
N PRO A 55 5.51 -14.60 46.73
CA PRO A 55 6.35 -15.20 45.70
C PRO A 55 5.93 -16.63 45.33
N ALA A 56 5.81 -16.91 44.05
CA ALA A 56 5.59 -18.23 43.47
C ALA A 56 6.91 -19.00 43.22
N PRO A 57 6.89 -20.36 43.20
CA PRO A 57 8.10 -21.17 43.17
C PRO A 57 8.81 -21.14 41.80
N ARG A 58 10.14 -21.10 41.85
CA ARG A 58 11.02 -21.10 40.69
C ARG A 58 11.09 -22.49 40.05
N LEU A 59 10.54 -22.62 38.85
CA LEU A 59 10.87 -23.72 37.94
C LEU A 59 12.10 -23.29 37.12
N HIS A 60 13.19 -24.03 37.25
CA HIS A 60 14.37 -23.86 36.42
C HIS A 60 14.04 -24.32 34.98
N ALA A 61 13.85 -23.38 34.06
CA ALA A 61 13.79 -23.67 32.66
C ALA A 61 15.22 -23.93 32.13
N LEU A 62 15.42 -25.09 31.51
CA LEU A 62 16.58 -25.34 30.65
C LEU A 62 16.47 -24.41 29.44
N ALA A 63 17.22 -23.35 29.43
CA ALA A 63 17.38 -22.48 28.27
C ALA A 63 18.14 -23.27 27.20
N ALA A 64 17.50 -23.58 26.09
CA ALA A 64 18.24 -23.93 24.89
C ALA A 64 18.97 -22.67 24.45
N GLN A 65 20.26 -22.60 24.78
CA GLN A 65 21.16 -21.54 24.26
C GLN A 65 21.42 -21.87 22.80
N VAL A 66 21.26 -20.88 21.90
CA VAL A 66 21.91 -20.94 20.60
C VAL A 66 23.37 -21.17 20.88
N SER A 67 23.91 -22.29 20.42
CA SER A 67 25.30 -22.69 20.64
C SER A 67 26.22 -21.57 20.19
N ASP A 68 27.23 -21.23 21.01
CA ASP A 68 28.31 -20.29 20.62
C ASP A 68 29.11 -20.79 19.41
N SER A 69 28.98 -22.07 19.07
CA SER A 69 29.62 -22.71 17.92
C SER A 69 28.74 -22.59 16.66
N TRP A 70 29.39 -22.36 15.54
CA TRP A 70 28.75 -22.43 14.24
C TRP A 70 28.49 -23.90 13.85
N PRO A 71 27.28 -24.24 13.35
CA PRO A 71 27.06 -25.54 12.75
C PRO A 71 28.03 -25.80 11.59
N PRO A 72 28.55 -27.02 11.40
CA PRO A 72 29.45 -27.32 10.30
C PRO A 72 28.74 -27.06 8.96
N VAL A 73 29.48 -26.54 7.97
CA VAL A 73 28.99 -26.40 6.59
C VAL A 73 29.23 -27.73 5.88
N ASP A 74 28.18 -28.31 5.29
CA ASP A 74 28.29 -29.51 4.49
C ASP A 74 29.15 -29.23 3.23
N PRO A 75 30.19 -30.05 2.91
CA PRO A 75 30.90 -29.93 1.65
C PRO A 75 30.01 -29.99 0.43
N ALA A 76 28.88 -30.71 0.47
CA ALA A 76 27.90 -30.73 -0.58
C ALA A 76 27.26 -29.36 -0.83
N ASP A 77 27.05 -28.55 0.22
CA ASP A 77 26.54 -27.19 0.11
C ASP A 77 27.55 -26.24 -0.56
N LEU A 78 28.83 -26.41 -0.27
CA LEU A 78 29.89 -25.67 -0.96
C LEU A 78 29.98 -26.05 -2.46
N ALA A 79 29.71 -27.32 -2.77
CA ALA A 79 29.76 -27.81 -4.15
C ALA A 79 28.56 -27.43 -5.01
N LEU A 80 27.45 -26.95 -4.42
CA LEU A 80 26.26 -26.51 -5.17
C LEU A 80 26.61 -25.37 -6.13
N LYS A 81 26.16 -25.51 -7.40
CA LYS A 81 26.40 -24.52 -8.47
C LYS A 81 25.18 -23.67 -8.80
N ASP A 82 24.00 -24.16 -8.46
CA ASP A 82 22.71 -23.50 -8.71
C ASP A 82 21.67 -24.05 -7.71
N ASN A 83 20.51 -23.39 -7.62
CA ASN A 83 19.37 -23.88 -6.88
C ASN A 83 18.59 -24.91 -7.73
N PRO A 84 18.55 -26.20 -7.35
CA PRO A 84 17.86 -27.22 -8.14
C PRO A 84 16.35 -26.98 -8.31
N GLN A 85 15.74 -26.25 -7.38
CA GLN A 85 14.31 -25.94 -7.37
C GLN A 85 13.96 -24.58 -8.01
N SER A 86 14.99 -23.75 -8.29
CA SER A 86 14.83 -22.44 -8.91
C SER A 86 16.08 -22.06 -9.67
N LEU A 87 16.25 -22.66 -10.84
CA LEU A 87 17.41 -22.45 -11.69
C LEU A 87 17.65 -20.99 -12.03
N GLY A 88 18.92 -20.57 -12.04
CA GLY A 88 19.32 -19.19 -12.31
C GLY A 88 19.11 -18.25 -11.11
N SER A 89 18.93 -18.79 -9.90
CA SER A 89 18.91 -18.00 -8.67
C SER A 89 20.33 -17.53 -8.33
N HIS A 90 20.50 -16.27 -7.92
CA HIS A 90 21.79 -15.72 -7.52
C HIS A 90 22.27 -16.19 -6.14
N ALA A 91 21.32 -16.55 -5.26
CA ALA A 91 21.57 -17.08 -3.92
C ALA A 91 20.39 -17.92 -3.42
N MET A 92 20.61 -18.69 -2.34
CA MET A 92 19.60 -19.53 -1.68
C MET A 92 19.88 -19.59 -0.18
N ILE A 93 18.84 -19.51 0.65
CA ILE A 93 18.95 -19.79 2.09
C ILE A 93 19.00 -21.32 2.25
N LEU A 94 20.12 -21.81 2.78
CA LEU A 94 20.30 -23.21 3.08
C LEU A 94 19.64 -23.56 4.41
N GLU A 95 19.77 -22.69 5.40
CA GLU A 95 19.23 -22.86 6.73
C GLU A 95 18.85 -21.52 7.37
N ARG A 96 17.72 -21.48 8.04
CA ARG A 96 17.25 -20.34 8.81
C ARG A 96 16.61 -20.83 10.10
N GLU A 97 17.11 -20.32 11.23
CA GLU A 97 16.53 -20.61 12.54
C GLU A 97 16.05 -19.28 13.16
N VAL A 98 14.79 -19.28 13.64
CA VAL A 98 14.20 -18.14 14.33
C VAL A 98 13.63 -18.61 15.66
N VAL A 99 14.11 -18.04 16.76
CA VAL A 99 13.62 -18.33 18.11
C VAL A 99 13.11 -17.04 18.73
N ILE A 100 11.82 -17.01 19.07
CA ILE A 100 11.20 -15.89 19.79
C ILE A 100 10.86 -16.40 21.20
N ASP A 101 11.35 -15.70 22.22
CA ASP A 101 11.18 -16.04 23.63
C ASP A 101 10.60 -14.83 24.38
N ASP A 102 9.28 -14.81 24.53
CA ASP A 102 8.59 -13.71 25.22
C ASP A 102 8.94 -13.63 26.71
N PRO A 103 8.96 -14.75 27.50
CA PRO A 103 9.45 -14.71 28.87
C PRO A 103 10.88 -14.19 29.01
N GLY A 104 11.76 -14.58 28.08
CA GLY A 104 13.15 -14.13 28.00
C GLY A 104 13.33 -12.73 27.40
N ARG A 105 12.27 -12.13 26.89
CA ARG A 105 12.29 -10.84 26.19
C ARG A 105 13.35 -10.78 25.10
N SER A 106 13.42 -11.82 24.30
CA SER A 106 14.43 -11.93 23.26
C SER A 106 13.93 -12.66 22.02
N ALA A 107 14.52 -12.32 20.89
CA ALA A 107 14.46 -13.15 19.70
C ALA A 107 15.86 -13.32 19.14
N SER A 108 16.14 -14.49 18.57
CA SER A 108 17.40 -14.75 17.87
C SER A 108 17.10 -15.27 16.48
N GLU A 109 17.97 -14.91 15.55
CA GLU A 109 17.94 -15.40 14.19
C GLU A 109 19.32 -15.86 13.76
N TYR A 110 19.38 -17.01 13.10
CA TYR A 110 20.52 -17.55 12.41
C TYR A 110 20.16 -17.80 10.96
N VAL A 111 21.03 -17.39 10.04
CA VAL A 111 20.82 -17.55 8.59
C VAL A 111 22.11 -18.04 7.93
N ARG A 112 21.98 -19.04 7.06
CA ARG A 112 23.03 -19.57 6.19
C ARG A 112 22.60 -19.43 4.74
N ILE A 113 23.39 -18.73 3.90
CA ILE A 113 23.08 -18.45 2.51
C ILE A 113 24.19 -18.98 1.60
N LYS A 114 23.82 -19.71 0.55
CA LYS A 114 24.68 -20.07 -0.57
C LYS A 114 24.65 -18.96 -1.60
N ILE A 115 25.82 -18.52 -2.04
CA ILE A 115 26.01 -17.54 -3.12
C ILE A 115 26.41 -18.32 -4.38
N PHE A 116 25.68 -18.12 -5.49
CA PHE A 116 25.92 -18.86 -6.72
C PHE A 116 26.77 -18.11 -7.73
N ASP A 117 26.58 -16.80 -7.84
CA ASP A 117 27.23 -15.96 -8.83
C ASP A 117 27.62 -14.58 -8.28
N GLU A 118 28.12 -13.69 -9.16
CA GLU A 118 28.54 -12.34 -8.80
C GLU A 118 27.41 -11.44 -8.30
N GLU A 119 26.19 -11.60 -8.86
CA GLU A 119 25.01 -10.81 -8.42
C GLU A 119 24.55 -11.25 -7.03
N GLY A 120 24.77 -12.51 -6.67
CA GLY A 120 24.50 -13.03 -5.34
C GLY A 120 25.36 -12.43 -4.22
N LYS A 121 26.50 -11.81 -4.54
CA LYS A 121 27.38 -11.16 -3.53
C LYS A 121 26.67 -10.05 -2.77
N ASP A 122 25.68 -9.42 -3.35
CA ASP A 122 24.92 -8.35 -2.68
C ASP A 122 24.23 -8.84 -1.40
N TYR A 123 23.94 -10.13 -1.27
CA TYR A 123 23.45 -10.72 -0.02
C TYR A 123 24.49 -10.75 1.11
N GLY A 124 25.74 -10.43 0.85
CA GLY A 124 26.77 -10.19 1.86
C GLY A 124 26.65 -8.84 2.57
N ASN A 125 25.79 -7.93 2.09
CA ASN A 125 25.44 -6.68 2.75
C ASN A 125 24.24 -6.92 3.66
N ILE A 126 24.51 -7.06 4.96
CA ILE A 126 23.48 -7.41 5.95
C ILE A 126 22.87 -6.15 6.53
N GLU A 127 21.54 -6.12 6.56
CA GLU A 127 20.76 -5.07 7.19
C GLU A 127 19.77 -5.70 8.20
N ILE A 128 19.87 -5.32 9.48
CA ILE A 128 19.02 -5.83 10.55
C ILE A 128 18.18 -4.67 11.08
N PRO A 129 16.92 -4.53 10.63
CA PRO A 129 16.04 -3.44 11.07
C PRO A 129 15.55 -3.67 12.49
N PHE A 130 15.44 -2.60 13.28
CA PHE A 130 14.92 -2.63 14.65
C PHE A 130 14.28 -1.30 15.06
N GLN A 131 13.37 -1.37 16.02
CA GLN A 131 12.75 -0.18 16.60
C GLN A 131 13.57 0.30 17.82
N ASP A 132 14.39 1.33 17.63
CA ASP A 132 15.35 1.89 18.59
C ASP A 132 14.77 2.20 20.00
N SER A 133 13.47 2.55 20.08
CA SER A 133 12.83 2.90 21.36
C SER A 133 12.47 1.70 22.26
N ILE A 134 12.42 0.49 21.71
CA ILE A 134 11.93 -0.72 22.40
C ILE A 134 12.80 -1.94 22.16
N GLN A 135 13.69 -1.93 21.15
CA GLN A 135 14.52 -3.07 20.77
C GLN A 135 15.99 -2.67 20.75
N GLU A 136 16.83 -3.61 21.06
CA GLU A 136 18.29 -3.55 20.92
C GLU A 136 18.75 -4.78 20.15
N VAL A 137 19.65 -4.59 19.17
CA VAL A 137 20.29 -5.69 18.45
C VAL A 137 21.66 -5.94 19.05
N THR A 138 21.87 -7.16 19.56
CA THR A 138 23.08 -7.58 20.26
C THR A 138 23.60 -8.91 19.68
N GLU A 139 24.78 -9.32 20.13
CA GLU A 139 25.36 -10.63 19.83
C GLU A 139 25.49 -10.89 18.32
N ILE A 140 25.80 -9.85 17.53
CA ILE A 140 25.99 -9.98 16.08
C ILE A 140 27.29 -10.73 15.82
N GLN A 141 27.18 -11.84 15.10
CA GLN A 141 28.32 -12.62 14.60
C GLN A 141 28.08 -12.95 13.13
N ALA A 142 29.12 -12.96 12.33
CA ALA A 142 29.02 -13.32 10.93
C ALA A 142 30.33 -13.91 10.40
N ARG A 143 30.27 -14.72 9.34
CA ARG A 143 31.43 -15.29 8.66
C ARG A 143 31.14 -15.62 7.21
N THR A 144 32.19 -15.70 6.42
CA THR A 144 32.18 -16.22 5.05
C THR A 144 32.96 -17.54 5.01
N VAL A 145 32.36 -18.59 4.49
CA VAL A 145 33.03 -19.83 4.13
C VAL A 145 33.25 -19.82 2.64
N LYS A 146 34.50 -19.77 2.23
CA LYS A 146 34.90 -19.68 0.80
C LYS A 146 34.72 -21.01 0.09
N PRO A 147 34.69 -21.04 -1.24
CA PRO A 147 34.54 -22.28 -2.02
C PRO A 147 35.61 -23.37 -1.72
N ASP A 148 36.78 -22.96 -1.26
CA ASP A 148 37.86 -23.85 -0.85
C ASP A 148 37.72 -24.38 0.58
N GLY A 149 36.63 -23.99 1.28
CA GLY A 149 36.37 -24.34 2.69
C GLY A 149 37.06 -23.47 3.72
N SER A 150 37.89 -22.51 3.31
CA SER A 150 38.52 -21.56 4.24
C SER A 150 37.47 -20.57 4.82
N ILE A 151 37.64 -20.21 6.10
CA ILE A 151 36.69 -19.39 6.84
C ILE A 151 37.26 -18.02 7.14
N VAL A 152 36.50 -16.99 6.83
CA VAL A 152 36.81 -15.60 7.15
C VAL A 152 35.76 -15.04 8.10
N SER A 153 36.11 -14.87 9.37
CA SER A 153 35.23 -14.29 10.38
C SER A 153 35.09 -12.78 10.17
N PHE A 154 33.88 -12.27 10.35
CA PHE A 154 33.62 -10.83 10.35
C PHE A 154 34.25 -10.19 11.58
N GLN A 155 35.15 -9.22 11.35
CA GLN A 155 35.81 -8.40 12.36
C GLN A 155 35.59 -6.89 12.10
N GLY A 156 34.68 -6.58 11.15
CA GLY A 156 34.38 -5.23 10.73
C GLY A 156 33.51 -4.45 11.72
N GLN A 157 33.30 -3.20 11.40
CA GLN A 157 32.40 -2.33 12.17
C GLN A 157 30.94 -2.56 11.75
N VAL A 158 30.03 -2.60 12.73
CA VAL A 158 28.58 -2.56 12.53
C VAL A 158 28.13 -1.11 12.67
N PHE A 159 27.45 -0.60 11.66
CA PHE A 159 26.94 0.76 11.62
C PHE A 159 25.46 0.81 11.96
N ASP A 160 25.04 1.92 12.56
CA ASP A 160 23.65 2.24 12.79
C ASP A 160 23.16 3.21 11.71
N GLN A 161 22.15 2.79 10.94
CA GLN A 161 21.52 3.62 9.91
C GLN A 161 20.12 4.01 10.35
N ASP A 162 19.76 5.29 10.25
CA ASP A 162 18.39 5.74 10.45
C ASP A 162 17.56 5.40 9.20
N VAL A 163 16.54 4.57 9.39
CA VAL A 163 15.63 4.15 8.31
C VAL A 163 14.41 5.09 8.25
N VAL A 164 13.74 5.27 9.41
CA VAL A 164 12.61 6.19 9.56
C VAL A 164 12.70 6.86 10.91
N LYS A 165 12.55 8.18 10.94
CA LYS A 165 12.50 8.96 12.17
C LYS A 165 11.21 9.78 12.20
N TYR A 166 10.26 9.36 13.04
CA TYR A 166 8.99 10.05 13.22
C TYR A 166 8.66 10.23 14.71
N LYS A 167 8.75 11.46 15.22
CA LYS A 167 8.52 11.82 16.65
C LYS A 167 9.32 10.93 17.61
N LYS A 168 8.63 10.07 18.40
CA LYS A 168 9.24 9.12 19.33
C LYS A 168 9.52 7.75 18.71
N LEU A 169 9.09 7.52 17.47
CA LEU A 169 9.29 6.30 16.74
C LEU A 169 10.54 6.45 15.88
N LYS A 170 11.56 5.66 16.15
CA LYS A 170 12.77 5.59 15.35
C LYS A 170 12.97 4.16 14.90
N TYR A 171 12.91 3.94 13.61
CA TYR A 171 13.37 2.70 13.01
C TYR A 171 14.80 2.89 12.53
N ARG A 172 15.68 2.01 12.96
CA ARG A 172 17.08 1.96 12.60
C ARG A 172 17.42 0.59 12.04
N ALA A 173 18.55 0.48 11.40
CA ALA A 173 19.12 -0.80 11.02
C ALA A 173 20.58 -0.90 11.48
N LYS A 174 20.98 -2.09 11.91
CA LYS A 174 22.39 -2.47 12.00
C LYS A 174 22.83 -2.92 10.63
N VAL A 175 23.82 -2.25 10.06
CA VAL A 175 24.33 -2.50 8.70
C VAL A 175 25.80 -2.89 8.76
N PHE A 176 26.16 -3.97 8.07
CA PHE A 176 27.54 -4.41 7.90
C PHE A 176 27.68 -5.28 6.65
N THR A 177 28.91 -5.36 6.14
CA THR A 177 29.24 -6.17 4.96
C THR A 177 30.17 -7.32 5.35
N LEU A 178 29.82 -8.54 4.96
CA LEU A 178 30.68 -9.71 5.17
C LEU A 178 31.94 -9.64 4.32
N PRO A 179 33.10 -10.07 4.86
CA PRO A 179 34.35 -10.06 4.14
C PRO A 179 34.43 -11.17 3.07
N GLU A 180 35.16 -10.92 2.01
CA GLU A 180 35.57 -11.89 0.99
C GLU A 180 34.43 -12.75 0.39
N VAL A 181 33.23 -12.20 0.27
CA VAL A 181 32.11 -12.88 -0.38
C VAL A 181 32.37 -12.98 -1.88
N GLN A 182 32.30 -14.20 -2.42
CA GLN A 182 32.51 -14.49 -3.84
C GLN A 182 31.54 -15.56 -4.34
N ALA A 183 31.42 -15.70 -5.64
CA ALA A 183 30.64 -16.78 -6.25
C ALA A 183 31.09 -18.14 -5.68
N GLY A 184 30.13 -18.96 -5.26
CA GLY A 184 30.37 -20.25 -4.62
C GLY A 184 30.56 -20.21 -3.08
N SER A 185 30.65 -19.04 -2.45
CA SER A 185 30.73 -18.91 -0.99
C SER A 185 29.43 -19.33 -0.30
N VAL A 186 29.57 -19.71 0.96
CA VAL A 186 28.46 -19.76 1.94
C VAL A 186 28.68 -18.67 2.97
N ILE A 187 27.69 -17.82 3.17
CA ILE A 187 27.71 -16.79 4.20
C ILE A 187 26.81 -17.20 5.36
N GLU A 188 27.22 -16.83 6.55
CA GLU A 188 26.45 -17.10 7.77
C GLU A 188 26.48 -15.87 8.67
N TYR A 189 25.32 -15.57 9.24
CA TYR A 189 25.22 -14.56 10.30
C TYR A 189 24.16 -14.95 11.33
N LYS A 190 24.34 -14.48 12.54
CA LYS A 190 23.41 -14.62 13.65
C LYS A 190 23.42 -13.40 14.52
N TYR A 191 22.27 -13.11 15.13
CA TYR A 191 22.08 -11.96 16.01
C TYR A 191 20.96 -12.23 17.00
N LYS A 192 20.84 -11.33 18.00
CA LYS A 192 19.79 -11.39 19.00
C LYS A 192 19.15 -10.03 19.19
N PHE A 193 17.83 -10.00 19.17
CA PHE A 193 17.04 -8.89 19.68
C PHE A 193 16.83 -9.02 21.18
N ARG A 194 16.89 -7.89 21.88
CA ARG A 194 16.43 -7.76 23.26
C ARG A 194 15.42 -6.63 23.35
N TRP A 195 14.31 -6.86 24.05
CA TRP A 195 13.33 -5.81 24.31
C TRP A 195 13.70 -5.05 25.57
N SER A 196 13.95 -3.74 25.46
CA SER A 196 14.37 -2.86 26.57
C SER A 196 13.24 -2.59 27.55
N LYS A 197 11.99 -2.68 27.08
CA LYS A 197 10.79 -2.50 27.91
C LYS A 197 10.04 -3.82 28.03
N ASP A 198 9.47 -4.02 29.20
CA ASP A 198 8.57 -5.14 29.42
C ASP A 198 7.46 -5.13 28.38
N PRO A 199 7.28 -6.23 27.59
CA PRO A 199 6.14 -6.33 26.74
C PRO A 199 4.92 -6.23 27.64
N ASP A 200 4.26 -5.15 27.50
CA ASP A 200 3.05 -4.70 28.12
C ASP A 200 2.76 -5.27 29.54
N ASP A 201 2.94 -4.48 30.58
CA ASP A 201 2.47 -4.77 31.94
C ASP A 201 0.99 -5.26 31.94
N GLN A 202 0.24 -4.95 30.87
CA GLN A 202 -1.10 -5.44 30.60
C GLN A 202 -1.17 -6.96 30.35
N ILE A 203 -0.18 -7.55 29.66
CA ILE A 203 -0.12 -9.01 29.43
C ILE A 203 0.21 -9.71 30.75
N LYS A 204 1.13 -9.13 31.54
CA LYS A 204 1.57 -9.72 32.81
C LYS A 204 0.59 -9.55 33.96
N ASN A 205 -0.16 -8.45 33.97
CA ASN A 205 -1.10 -8.11 35.01
C ASN A 205 -2.49 -7.79 34.44
N PRO A 206 -3.16 -8.71 33.77
CA PRO A 206 -4.47 -8.48 33.19
C PRO A 206 -5.51 -8.01 34.24
N GLY A 207 -5.40 -8.45 35.50
CA GLY A 207 -6.29 -8.00 36.58
C GLY A 207 -6.13 -6.55 36.99
N LYS A 208 -4.99 -5.89 36.67
CA LYS A 208 -4.75 -4.47 36.95
C LYS A 208 -5.53 -3.53 36.01
N TYR A 209 -5.98 -4.03 34.85
CA TYR A 209 -6.60 -3.27 33.76
C TYR A 209 -8.11 -3.55 33.61
N ASN A 210 -8.82 -3.79 34.71
CA ASN A 210 -10.30 -3.91 34.77
C ASN A 210 -10.90 -5.05 33.92
N PHE A 211 -10.45 -6.27 34.14
CA PHE A 211 -11.12 -7.47 33.62
C PHE A 211 -12.59 -7.65 34.04
N ALA A 212 -13.02 -6.87 35.03
CA ALA A 212 -14.38 -6.93 35.56
C ALA A 212 -15.48 -6.56 34.53
N LEU A 213 -15.11 -6.05 33.37
CA LEU A 213 -16.06 -5.61 32.33
C LEU A 213 -16.17 -6.55 31.15
N GLY A 214 -15.58 -7.75 31.18
CA GLY A 214 -15.74 -8.77 30.13
C GLY A 214 -15.12 -8.40 28.78
N PHE A 215 -14.10 -7.57 28.75
CA PHE A 215 -13.42 -7.16 27.52
C PHE A 215 -12.47 -8.26 27.03
N VAL A 216 -12.52 -8.56 25.76
CA VAL A 216 -11.51 -9.37 25.07
C VAL A 216 -10.41 -8.46 24.57
N TYR A 217 -9.20 -8.75 24.98
CA TYR A 217 -8.02 -8.10 24.44
C TYR A 217 -7.27 -9.08 23.54
N SER A 218 -6.85 -8.60 22.39
CA SER A 218 -5.94 -9.30 21.51
C SER A 218 -4.63 -8.51 21.41
N TYR A 219 -3.53 -9.24 21.56
CA TYR A 219 -2.19 -8.70 21.41
C TYR A 219 -1.44 -9.55 20.40
N ARG A 220 -0.81 -8.94 19.42
CA ARG A 220 0.12 -9.65 18.55
C ARG A 220 1.32 -10.07 19.41
N ALA A 221 1.54 -11.40 19.52
CA ALA A 221 2.60 -11.97 20.30
C ALA A 221 3.89 -12.06 19.48
N ALA A 222 3.87 -12.84 18.40
CA ALA A 222 5.00 -13.09 17.55
C ALA A 222 4.58 -13.21 16.09
N VAL A 223 5.53 -13.03 15.19
CA VAL A 223 5.35 -13.27 13.76
C VAL A 223 6.55 -14.02 13.22
N TRP A 224 6.30 -15.13 12.55
CA TRP A 224 7.30 -15.79 11.70
C TRP A 224 7.04 -15.43 10.25
N ILE A 225 7.90 -14.64 9.65
CA ILE A 225 7.91 -14.43 8.20
C ILE A 225 8.73 -15.56 7.62
N VAL A 226 8.03 -16.58 7.11
CA VAL A 226 8.64 -17.80 6.58
C VAL A 226 9.20 -17.56 5.19
N GLN A 227 8.40 -16.90 4.34
CA GLN A 227 8.76 -16.63 2.96
C GLN A 227 9.61 -15.35 2.86
N SER A 228 10.85 -15.51 2.41
CA SER A 228 11.77 -14.41 2.11
C SER A 228 11.94 -14.23 0.58
N ASP A 229 12.76 -13.27 0.17
CA ASP A 229 13.09 -13.03 -1.24
C ASP A 229 14.02 -14.10 -1.83
N LEU A 230 14.56 -14.97 -0.98
CA LEU A 230 15.33 -16.14 -1.36
C LEU A 230 14.56 -17.42 -1.11
N TYR A 231 14.81 -18.42 -1.94
CA TYR A 231 14.36 -19.79 -1.68
C TYR A 231 14.94 -20.30 -0.35
N LEU A 232 14.11 -20.88 0.50
CA LEU A 232 14.48 -21.43 1.79
C LEU A 232 14.48 -22.96 1.72
N ARG A 233 15.68 -23.57 1.78
CA ARG A 233 15.79 -25.03 1.78
C ARG A 233 15.33 -25.67 3.07
N HIS A 234 15.75 -25.13 4.22
CA HIS A 234 15.32 -25.57 5.53
C HIS A 234 15.15 -24.40 6.50
N GLY A 235 14.01 -24.32 7.17
CA GLY A 235 13.70 -23.33 8.18
C GLY A 235 13.20 -23.97 9.46
N HIS A 236 13.75 -23.56 10.61
CA HIS A 236 13.31 -23.97 11.93
C HIS A 236 12.82 -22.78 12.73
N PHE A 237 11.56 -22.78 13.16
CA PHE A 237 10.92 -21.68 13.83
C PHE A 237 10.41 -22.10 15.20
N VAL A 238 10.78 -21.35 16.25
CA VAL A 238 10.39 -21.60 17.63
C VAL A 238 9.76 -20.36 18.25
N PHE A 239 8.63 -20.52 18.90
CA PHE A 239 8.01 -19.48 19.72
C PHE A 239 7.76 -19.99 21.13
N ARG A 240 8.31 -19.32 22.13
CA ARG A 240 8.06 -19.55 23.55
C ARG A 240 7.16 -18.44 24.08
N PRO A 241 5.84 -18.69 24.23
CA PRO A 241 4.90 -17.67 24.68
C PRO A 241 4.93 -17.51 26.21
N PHE A 242 4.39 -16.38 26.68
CA PHE A 242 3.94 -16.29 28.07
C PHE A 242 2.82 -17.29 28.33
N ARG A 243 2.89 -17.99 29.48
CA ARG A 243 1.87 -18.93 29.93
C ARG A 243 1.27 -18.42 31.23
N THR A 244 -0.02 -18.06 31.19
CA THR A 244 -0.82 -17.70 32.36
C THR A 244 -2.19 -18.34 32.23
N ALA A 245 -2.90 -18.50 33.36
CA ALA A 245 -4.25 -19.10 33.40
C ALA A 245 -5.30 -18.28 32.58
N HIS A 246 -4.98 -17.06 32.22
CA HIS A 246 -5.91 -16.14 31.57
C HIS A 246 -5.56 -15.79 30.11
N LEU A 247 -4.42 -16.28 29.63
CA LEU A 247 -3.97 -16.03 28.25
C LEU A 247 -4.08 -17.29 27.42
N GLN A 248 -4.77 -17.17 26.31
CA GLN A 248 -4.80 -18.17 25.25
C GLN A 248 -3.90 -17.70 24.10
N VAL A 249 -3.05 -18.60 23.60
CA VAL A 249 -2.24 -18.36 22.42
C VAL A 249 -2.97 -18.90 21.20
N CYS A 250 -3.15 -18.07 20.19
CA CYS A 250 -3.74 -18.45 18.91
C CYS A 250 -2.76 -18.18 17.79
N ALA A 251 -2.72 -19.05 16.79
CA ALA A 251 -1.89 -18.90 15.60
C ALA A 251 -2.76 -18.76 14.34
N ARG A 252 -2.41 -17.83 13.48
CA ARG A 252 -2.93 -17.72 12.10
C ARG A 252 -1.82 -18.11 11.13
N VAL A 253 -2.03 -19.20 10.42
CA VAL A 253 -1.06 -19.77 9.49
C VAL A 253 -1.40 -19.37 8.07
N ARG A 254 -0.40 -18.90 7.31
CA ARG A 254 -0.44 -18.60 5.88
C ARG A 254 0.77 -19.22 5.17
N THR A 255 1.00 -20.51 5.46
CA THR A 255 2.00 -21.33 4.79
C THR A 255 1.29 -22.51 4.15
N ASP A 256 1.68 -22.91 2.97
CA ASP A 256 1.07 -24.04 2.28
C ASP A 256 1.52 -25.36 2.94
N GLY A 257 0.66 -25.91 3.79
CA GLY A 257 0.80 -27.26 4.37
C GLY A 257 1.50 -27.33 5.72
N GLU A 258 2.42 -26.43 6.06
CA GLU A 258 3.15 -26.47 7.33
C GLU A 258 2.42 -25.65 8.41
N ILE A 259 2.20 -26.27 9.57
CA ILE A 259 1.54 -25.63 10.71
C ILE A 259 2.42 -25.72 11.97
N PRO A 260 2.39 -24.73 12.86
CA PRO A 260 3.07 -24.82 14.16
C PRO A 260 2.53 -25.94 15.02
N GLU A 261 3.43 -26.75 15.58
CA GLU A 261 3.11 -27.80 16.55
C GLU A 261 3.38 -27.29 17.97
N GLU A 262 2.41 -27.45 18.86
CA GLU A 262 2.61 -27.16 20.29
C GLU A 262 3.34 -28.33 20.95
N LYS A 263 4.49 -28.03 21.54
CA LYS A 263 5.33 -29.01 22.22
C LYS A 263 4.96 -29.16 23.71
N PRO A 264 5.36 -30.27 24.37
CA PRO A 264 5.04 -30.50 25.80
C PRO A 264 5.55 -29.42 26.75
N ASP A 265 6.59 -28.67 26.38
CA ASP A 265 7.11 -27.53 27.16
C ASP A 265 6.28 -26.25 26.94
N GLY A 266 5.25 -26.32 26.11
CA GLY A 266 4.38 -25.21 25.77
C GLY A 266 4.95 -24.24 24.69
N SER A 267 6.09 -24.57 24.10
CA SER A 267 6.58 -23.85 22.91
C SER A 267 5.81 -24.27 21.66
N TYR A 268 5.76 -23.38 20.66
CA TYR A 268 5.32 -23.69 19.31
C TYR A 268 6.55 -23.86 18.43
N GLN A 269 6.57 -24.92 17.63
CA GLN A 269 7.68 -25.19 16.70
C GLN A 269 7.14 -25.53 15.33
N MET A 270 7.88 -25.15 14.28
CA MET A 270 7.57 -25.45 12.89
C MET A 270 8.84 -25.64 12.11
N ASP A 271 8.94 -26.76 11.40
CA ASP A 271 10.00 -27.03 10.43
C ASP A 271 9.43 -26.88 9.02
N VAL A 272 10.14 -26.15 8.17
CA VAL A 272 9.77 -25.91 6.76
C VAL A 272 10.88 -26.41 5.87
N LYS A 273 10.51 -27.04 4.76
CA LYS A 273 11.47 -27.50 3.75
C LYS A 273 11.04 -26.99 2.37
N ASP A 274 12.03 -26.63 1.59
CA ASP A 274 11.86 -26.31 0.17
C ASP A 274 10.80 -25.22 -0.07
N PHE A 275 10.86 -24.13 0.71
CA PHE A 275 9.90 -23.04 0.64
C PHE A 275 10.29 -22.05 -0.46
N PRO A 276 9.39 -21.75 -1.43
CA PRO A 276 9.72 -20.89 -2.57
C PRO A 276 9.99 -19.45 -2.17
N ALA A 277 10.89 -18.78 -2.90
CA ALA A 277 11.13 -17.36 -2.77
C ALA A 277 9.86 -16.55 -3.05
N PHE A 278 9.66 -15.45 -2.32
CA PHE A 278 8.65 -14.46 -2.68
C PHE A 278 9.10 -13.71 -3.93
N ARG A 279 8.22 -13.59 -4.91
CA ARG A 279 8.48 -12.81 -6.12
C ARG A 279 7.57 -11.60 -6.13
N GLU A 280 8.19 -10.42 -6.12
CA GLU A 280 7.46 -9.19 -6.37
C GLU A 280 7.05 -9.12 -7.83
N GLU A 281 5.78 -8.85 -8.07
CA GLU A 281 5.19 -8.71 -9.40
C GLU A 281 4.44 -7.38 -9.50
N THR A 282 4.55 -6.73 -10.65
CA THR A 282 3.81 -5.48 -10.90
C THR A 282 2.31 -5.70 -10.70
N LEU A 283 1.62 -4.72 -10.09
CA LEU A 283 0.19 -4.80 -9.84
C LEU A 283 -0.20 -6.05 -9.02
N MET A 284 0.46 -6.30 -7.91
CA MET A 284 0.06 -7.33 -6.94
C MET A 284 -0.56 -6.69 -5.70
N PRO A 285 -1.36 -7.44 -4.90
CA PRO A 285 -1.81 -7.00 -3.58
C PRO A 285 -0.64 -6.65 -2.65
N PRO A 286 -0.90 -5.96 -1.53
CA PRO A 286 0.14 -5.70 -0.53
C PRO A 286 0.86 -7.00 -0.14
N GLU A 287 2.18 -6.91 -0.07
CA GLU A 287 3.07 -8.04 0.21
C GLU A 287 2.70 -8.76 1.51
N ASP A 288 2.36 -8.01 2.55
CA ASP A 288 1.89 -8.54 3.83
C ASP A 288 0.65 -9.45 3.73
N ALA A 289 -0.15 -9.31 2.67
CA ALA A 289 -1.29 -10.16 2.41
C ALA A 289 -0.93 -11.48 1.68
N LEU A 290 0.27 -11.55 1.09
CA LEU A 290 0.70 -12.63 0.20
C LEU A 290 1.79 -13.52 0.80
N ARG A 291 2.74 -12.95 1.53
CA ARG A 291 3.89 -13.72 2.08
C ARG A 291 3.45 -14.86 2.99
N GLY A 292 4.11 -15.99 2.82
CA GLY A 292 4.00 -17.12 3.75
C GLY A 292 4.49 -16.74 5.15
N ARG A 293 3.60 -16.80 6.15
CA ARG A 293 3.89 -16.38 7.53
C ARG A 293 2.98 -17.03 8.55
N VAL A 294 3.39 -16.97 9.82
CA VAL A 294 2.58 -17.35 10.97
C VAL A 294 2.48 -16.16 11.92
N ASP A 295 1.27 -15.73 12.22
CA ASP A 295 0.98 -14.68 13.20
C ASP A 295 0.45 -15.30 14.49
N PHE A 296 1.08 -15.02 15.64
CA PHE A 296 0.63 -15.45 16.96
C PHE A 296 0.00 -14.30 17.74
N PHE A 297 -1.04 -14.62 18.48
CA PHE A 297 -1.77 -13.65 19.33
C PHE A 297 -1.96 -14.20 20.72
N TYR A 298 -1.93 -13.30 21.69
CA TYR A 298 -2.51 -13.53 22.99
C TYR A 298 -3.94 -13.04 23.02
N LEU A 299 -4.85 -13.92 23.40
CA LEU A 299 -6.24 -13.58 23.64
C LEU A 299 -6.55 -13.71 25.12
N THR A 300 -7.31 -12.76 25.66
CA THR A 300 -7.83 -12.84 27.04
C THR A 300 -9.30 -13.18 26.98
N GLY A 301 -9.71 -14.21 27.70
CA GLY A 301 -11.09 -14.69 27.72
C GLY A 301 -11.41 -15.65 26.58
N ASN A 302 -12.63 -16.19 26.59
CA ASN A 302 -13.11 -17.14 25.58
C ASN A 302 -13.65 -16.38 24.37
N VAL A 303 -13.02 -16.52 23.24
CA VAL A 303 -13.47 -15.95 21.95
C VAL A 303 -14.43 -16.96 21.32
N GLY A 304 -15.72 -16.65 21.32
CA GLY A 304 -16.76 -17.55 20.81
C GLY A 304 -16.75 -17.65 19.28
N SER A 305 -16.65 -16.52 18.56
CA SER A 305 -16.60 -16.44 17.09
C SER A 305 -15.92 -15.15 16.64
N ASP A 306 -15.58 -15.10 15.35
CA ASP A 306 -15.01 -13.90 14.72
C ASP A 306 -15.95 -12.69 14.91
N GLU A 307 -17.24 -12.85 14.62
CA GLU A 307 -18.24 -11.80 14.77
C GLU A 307 -18.32 -11.31 16.21
N TRP A 308 -18.25 -12.23 17.17
CA TRP A 308 -18.28 -11.86 18.59
C TRP A 308 -17.05 -11.03 18.96
N PHE A 309 -15.83 -11.47 18.58
CA PHE A 309 -14.60 -10.73 18.84
C PHE A 309 -14.67 -9.30 18.27
N TRP A 310 -15.01 -9.17 17.00
CA TRP A 310 -15.06 -7.88 16.32
C TRP A 310 -16.21 -6.98 16.84
N SER A 311 -17.31 -7.58 17.28
CA SER A 311 -18.38 -6.85 17.95
C SER A 311 -17.94 -6.28 19.32
N GLN A 312 -17.17 -7.04 20.10
CA GLN A 312 -16.58 -6.56 21.35
C GLN A 312 -15.56 -5.43 21.09
N ALA A 313 -14.70 -5.60 20.10
CA ALA A 313 -13.77 -4.56 19.69
C ALA A 313 -14.50 -3.26 19.29
N ALA A 314 -15.54 -3.37 18.44
CA ALA A 314 -16.35 -2.24 18.04
C ALA A 314 -17.02 -1.54 19.23
N SER A 315 -17.50 -2.30 20.22
CA SER A 315 -18.11 -1.75 21.45
C SER A 315 -17.10 -0.98 22.29
N GLN A 316 -15.87 -1.45 22.41
CA GLN A 316 -14.79 -0.73 23.09
C GLN A 316 -14.42 0.59 22.39
N PHE A 317 -14.34 0.58 21.07
CA PHE A 317 -14.13 1.80 20.29
C PHE A 317 -15.30 2.79 20.48
N ALA A 318 -16.54 2.29 20.50
CA ALA A 318 -17.73 3.12 20.73
C ALA A 318 -17.70 3.82 22.10
N GLN A 319 -17.28 3.13 23.16
CA GLN A 319 -17.16 3.71 24.50
C GLN A 319 -16.11 4.84 24.54
N ARG A 320 -14.95 4.63 23.93
CA ARG A 320 -13.90 5.67 23.82
C ARG A 320 -14.40 6.88 23.03
N GLN A 321 -15.11 6.64 21.93
CA GLN A 321 -15.66 7.69 21.10
C GLN A 321 -16.78 8.48 21.81
N ALA A 322 -17.60 7.81 22.64
CA ALA A 322 -18.66 8.47 23.42
C ALA A 322 -18.10 9.55 24.35
N VAL A 323 -16.92 9.36 24.93
CA VAL A 323 -16.24 10.37 25.75
C VAL A 323 -15.89 11.60 24.91
N PHE A 324 -15.33 11.41 23.73
CA PHE A 324 -14.98 12.52 22.83
C PHE A 324 -16.20 13.28 22.31
N LEU A 325 -17.32 12.58 22.14
CA LEU A 325 -18.60 13.14 21.69
C LEU A 325 -19.47 13.72 22.84
N SER A 326 -19.02 13.67 24.09
CA SER A 326 -19.81 14.06 25.23
C SER A 326 -20.15 15.57 25.30
N LYS A 327 -19.31 16.41 24.72
CA LYS A 327 -19.54 17.86 24.55
C LYS A 327 -19.73 18.13 23.05
N HIS A 328 -20.93 18.57 22.68
CA HIS A 328 -21.30 18.79 21.28
C HIS A 328 -22.26 20.00 21.07
N LYS A 329 -22.38 20.92 22.05
CA LYS A 329 -23.28 22.08 21.93
C LYS A 329 -22.90 23.02 20.77
N LEU A 330 -21.61 23.18 20.50
CA LEU A 330 -21.15 23.99 19.39
C LEU A 330 -21.43 23.27 18.08
N VAL A 331 -21.21 21.95 18.03
CA VAL A 331 -21.55 21.11 16.87
C VAL A 331 -23.03 21.21 16.53
N ASP A 332 -23.94 21.15 17.53
CA ASP A 332 -25.39 21.28 17.32
C ASP A 332 -25.76 22.63 16.71
N ARG A 333 -25.15 23.70 17.20
CA ARG A 333 -25.36 25.05 16.66
C ARG A 333 -24.86 25.16 15.20
N VAL A 334 -23.67 24.69 14.96
CA VAL A 334 -23.07 24.72 13.61
C VAL A 334 -23.88 23.89 12.63
N ALA A 335 -24.32 22.69 13.02
CA ALA A 335 -25.18 21.85 12.18
C ALA A 335 -26.49 22.58 11.82
N ALA A 336 -27.17 23.19 12.81
CA ALA A 336 -28.42 23.95 12.59
C ALA A 336 -28.21 25.16 11.66
N GLN A 337 -27.03 25.80 11.70
CA GLN A 337 -26.69 26.91 10.81
C GLN A 337 -26.32 26.48 9.40
N THR A 338 -25.81 25.27 9.25
CA THR A 338 -25.30 24.75 7.96
C THR A 338 -26.41 24.25 7.06
N VAL A 339 -27.49 23.65 7.61
CA VAL A 339 -28.56 23.05 6.83
C VAL A 339 -29.84 23.88 6.90
N ALA A 340 -30.59 23.93 5.80
CA ALA A 340 -31.90 24.55 5.75
C ALA A 340 -33.01 23.52 5.88
N ALA A 341 -34.20 23.92 6.40
CA ALA A 341 -35.34 23.04 6.57
C ALA A 341 -35.81 22.40 5.24
N GLY A 342 -35.70 23.13 4.13
CA GLY A 342 -36.07 22.67 2.78
C GLY A 342 -35.03 21.84 2.05
N ASP A 343 -33.82 21.66 2.60
CA ASP A 343 -32.80 20.85 1.98
C ASP A 343 -33.17 19.37 1.94
N SER A 344 -32.93 18.71 0.81
CA SER A 344 -33.04 17.25 0.74
C SER A 344 -32.02 16.58 1.66
N PRO A 345 -32.23 15.33 2.08
CA PRO A 345 -31.25 14.62 2.92
C PRO A 345 -29.82 14.60 2.32
N GLU A 346 -29.71 14.44 1.02
CA GLU A 346 -28.41 14.43 0.32
C GLU A 346 -27.76 15.80 0.34
N VAL A 347 -28.50 16.88 0.09
CA VAL A 347 -28.00 18.26 0.17
C VAL A 347 -27.56 18.60 1.59
N LYS A 348 -28.32 18.18 2.61
CA LYS A 348 -27.92 18.35 4.01
C LYS A 348 -26.58 17.67 4.30
N LEU A 349 -26.45 16.41 3.91
CA LEU A 349 -25.21 15.64 4.12
C LEU A 349 -24.02 16.27 3.38
N LYS A 350 -24.19 16.73 2.13
CA LYS A 350 -23.15 17.40 1.37
C LYS A 350 -22.69 18.69 2.07
N LYS A 351 -23.61 19.54 2.50
CA LYS A 351 -23.28 20.78 3.23
C LYS A 351 -22.53 20.49 4.54
N LEU A 352 -22.93 19.47 5.30
CA LEU A 352 -22.28 19.09 6.55
C LEU A 352 -20.89 18.49 6.29
N TYR A 353 -20.73 17.73 5.21
CA TYR A 353 -19.46 17.18 4.75
C TYR A 353 -18.47 18.31 4.41
N GLU A 354 -18.90 19.24 3.56
CA GLU A 354 -18.12 20.41 3.18
C GLU A 354 -17.76 21.28 4.41
N ARG A 355 -18.71 21.43 5.38
CA ARG A 355 -18.46 22.14 6.63
C ARG A 355 -17.38 21.45 7.48
N ALA A 356 -17.37 20.12 7.53
CA ALA A 356 -16.34 19.37 8.24
C ALA A 356 -14.96 19.52 7.57
N GLN A 357 -14.90 19.63 6.24
CA GLN A 357 -13.66 19.85 5.50
C GLN A 357 -13.08 21.27 5.63
N GLN A 358 -13.83 22.24 6.16
CA GLN A 358 -13.33 23.60 6.33
C GLN A 358 -12.36 23.76 7.51
N VAL A 359 -12.21 22.77 8.38
CA VAL A 359 -11.21 22.80 9.45
C VAL A 359 -9.82 22.58 8.88
N ARG A 360 -8.80 23.16 9.51
CA ARG A 360 -7.41 22.98 9.10
C ARG A 360 -6.95 21.53 9.34
N PHE A 361 -6.42 20.87 8.35
CA PHE A 361 -6.00 19.47 8.39
C PHE A 361 -4.54 19.33 8.85
N ILE A 362 -4.29 19.29 10.15
CA ILE A 362 -2.93 19.25 10.71
C ILE A 362 -2.15 18.00 10.27
N SER A 363 -2.82 16.87 10.13
CA SER A 363 -2.16 15.61 9.73
C SER A 363 -1.70 15.58 8.27
N PHE A 364 -2.19 16.48 7.43
CA PHE A 364 -1.82 16.61 6.03
C PHE A 364 -0.79 17.72 5.77
N GLU A 365 -0.43 18.49 6.78
CA GLU A 365 0.67 19.43 6.69
C GLU A 365 2.01 18.67 6.89
N HIS A 366 3.13 19.28 6.47
CA HIS A 366 4.45 18.65 6.64
C HIS A 366 4.67 18.19 8.08
N SER A 367 5.41 17.10 8.25
CA SER A 367 5.60 16.49 9.58
C SER A 367 6.28 17.49 10.52
N ARG A 368 5.58 17.85 11.59
CA ARG A 368 6.07 18.79 12.61
C ARG A 368 6.67 18.04 13.78
N SER A 369 7.80 18.52 14.27
CA SER A 369 8.36 18.03 15.52
C SER A 369 7.45 18.40 16.70
N GLY A 370 7.49 17.63 17.78
CA GLY A 370 6.76 17.98 19.00
C GLY A 370 7.13 19.35 19.58
N LYS A 371 8.28 19.91 19.17
CA LYS A 371 8.74 21.25 19.55
C LYS A 371 8.03 22.32 18.73
N GLU A 372 7.85 22.11 17.43
CA GLU A 372 7.08 23.00 16.54
C GLU A 372 5.59 23.02 16.87
N LEU A 373 4.99 21.84 17.18
CA LEU A 373 3.60 21.79 17.67
C LEU A 373 3.38 22.59 18.96
N LYS A 374 4.39 22.59 19.86
CA LYS A 374 4.34 23.41 21.09
C LYS A 374 4.54 24.89 20.81
N GLN A 375 5.39 25.26 19.84
CA GLN A 375 5.61 26.64 19.44
C GLN A 375 4.39 27.25 18.75
N GLU A 376 3.62 26.45 18.00
CA GLU A 376 2.37 26.88 17.38
C GLU A 376 1.17 26.87 18.33
N HIS A 377 1.37 26.54 19.62
CA HIS A 377 0.33 26.45 20.63
C HIS A 377 -0.86 25.53 20.24
N LEU A 378 -0.63 24.52 19.40
CA LEU A 378 -1.65 23.55 19.00
C LEU A 378 -1.99 22.64 20.20
N ALA A 379 -3.14 22.86 20.79
CA ALA A 379 -3.69 22.03 21.86
C ALA A 379 -4.26 20.72 21.29
N GLU A 380 -4.28 19.68 22.10
CA GLU A 380 -4.99 18.44 21.75
C GLU A 380 -6.51 18.67 21.87
N ASN A 381 -7.29 18.27 20.85
CA ASN A 381 -8.75 18.29 20.94
C ASN A 381 -9.21 17.20 21.92
N LYS A 382 -9.90 17.58 22.97
CA LYS A 382 -10.38 16.66 24.02
C LYS A 382 -11.83 16.23 23.80
N ASN A 383 -12.55 16.94 22.97
CA ASN A 383 -13.93 16.66 22.56
C ASN A 383 -14.20 17.25 21.18
N VAL A 384 -15.36 16.95 20.62
CA VAL A 384 -15.70 17.35 19.25
C VAL A 384 -15.95 18.86 19.11
N ASP A 385 -16.38 19.57 20.16
CA ASP A 385 -16.52 21.03 20.11
C ASP A 385 -15.17 21.73 20.00
N ASP A 386 -14.10 21.18 20.64
CA ASP A 386 -12.74 21.73 20.54
C ASP A 386 -12.24 21.81 19.10
N ILE A 387 -12.66 20.89 18.20
CA ILE A 387 -12.30 20.92 16.79
C ILE A 387 -12.78 22.21 16.12
N LEU A 388 -14.01 22.61 16.42
CA LEU A 388 -14.63 23.81 15.88
C LEU A 388 -14.09 25.09 16.53
N ASP A 389 -13.84 25.04 17.85
CA ASP A 389 -13.28 26.17 18.63
C ASP A 389 -11.82 26.44 18.24
N HIS A 390 -11.01 25.41 18.06
CA HIS A 390 -9.62 25.53 17.62
C HIS A 390 -9.48 25.78 16.12
N GLY A 391 -10.47 25.38 15.31
CA GLY A 391 -10.46 25.50 13.85
C GLY A 391 -9.53 24.53 13.15
N TYR A 392 -9.03 23.48 13.84
CA TYR A 392 -8.19 22.43 13.26
C TYR A 392 -8.52 21.03 13.78
N ALA A 393 -8.12 20.03 13.02
CA ALA A 393 -8.29 18.63 13.36
C ALA A 393 -7.08 17.78 13.00
N PHE A 394 -6.89 16.70 13.75
CA PHE A 394 -5.96 15.63 13.41
C PHE A 394 -6.74 14.54 12.67
N SER A 395 -6.06 13.83 11.75
CA SER A 395 -6.60 12.80 10.84
C SER A 395 -8.09 12.40 10.99
N ASN A 396 -8.41 11.47 11.87
CA ASN A 396 -9.74 10.91 12.06
C ASN A 396 -10.75 11.83 12.79
N GLU A 397 -10.29 12.92 13.42
CA GLU A 397 -11.18 13.84 14.11
C GLU A 397 -12.15 14.53 13.15
N VAL A 398 -11.76 14.75 11.88
CA VAL A 398 -12.66 15.31 10.84
C VAL A 398 -13.83 14.35 10.59
N ASN A 399 -13.58 13.04 10.52
CA ASN A 399 -14.63 12.04 10.39
C ASN A 399 -15.56 12.02 11.61
N ILE A 400 -15.01 12.14 12.81
CA ILE A 400 -15.81 12.22 14.03
C ILE A 400 -16.65 13.52 14.04
N LEU A 401 -16.09 14.64 13.61
CA LEU A 401 -16.83 15.91 13.48
C LEU A 401 -17.99 15.78 12.48
N PHE A 402 -17.75 15.22 11.28
CA PHE A 402 -18.82 15.00 10.31
C PHE A 402 -19.91 14.07 10.85
N ALA A 403 -19.55 12.98 11.50
CA ALA A 403 -20.51 12.07 12.11
C ALA A 403 -21.35 12.78 13.19
N ALA A 404 -20.74 13.67 13.99
CA ALA A 404 -21.43 14.46 15.00
C ALA A 404 -22.39 15.49 14.37
N LEU A 405 -21.94 16.25 13.35
CA LEU A 405 -22.77 17.19 12.60
C LEU A 405 -23.96 16.49 11.94
N ALA A 406 -23.75 15.31 11.34
CA ALA A 406 -24.81 14.53 10.74
C ALA A 406 -25.85 14.07 11.79
N ARG A 407 -25.39 13.62 12.98
CA ARG A 407 -26.30 13.26 14.08
C ARG A 407 -27.11 14.44 14.57
N SER A 408 -26.50 15.60 14.74
CA SER A 408 -27.19 16.84 15.15
C SER A 408 -28.22 17.28 14.12
N ALA A 409 -28.03 16.96 12.84
CA ALA A 409 -29.00 17.20 11.77
C ALA A 409 -30.05 16.09 11.63
N GLY A 410 -30.09 15.11 12.55
CA GLY A 410 -31.11 14.04 12.62
C GLY A 410 -30.76 12.76 11.88
N PHE A 411 -29.54 12.61 11.33
CA PHE A 411 -29.12 11.38 10.67
C PHE A 411 -28.64 10.32 11.67
N ARG A 412 -28.89 9.06 11.37
CA ARG A 412 -28.22 7.94 12.05
C ARG A 412 -26.84 7.76 11.41
N ALA A 413 -25.81 8.20 12.07
CA ALA A 413 -24.45 8.20 11.59
C ALA A 413 -23.45 7.73 12.68
N GLY A 414 -22.28 7.30 12.30
CA GLY A 414 -21.21 6.88 13.20
C GLY A 414 -19.94 6.54 12.45
N ILE A 415 -18.95 6.02 13.17
CA ILE A 415 -17.66 5.63 12.60
C ILE A 415 -17.67 4.14 12.21
N ALA A 416 -17.04 3.83 11.10
CA ALA A 416 -16.62 2.50 10.74
C ALA A 416 -15.08 2.46 10.71
N LEU A 417 -14.50 1.49 11.40
CA LEU A 417 -13.06 1.23 11.34
C LEU A 417 -12.82 0.16 10.30
N VAL A 418 -11.94 0.41 9.34
CA VAL A 418 -11.68 -0.47 8.21
C VAL A 418 -10.20 -0.72 8.01
N SER A 419 -9.90 -1.74 7.21
CA SER A 419 -8.54 -2.04 6.76
C SER A 419 -8.25 -1.21 5.51
N SER A 420 -7.16 -0.45 5.51
CA SER A 420 -6.70 0.25 4.31
C SER A 420 -6.02 -0.72 3.36
N ARG A 421 -6.57 -0.87 2.14
CA ARG A 421 -6.15 -1.86 1.13
C ARG A 421 -4.75 -1.63 0.55
N ASN A 422 -4.15 -0.49 0.79
CA ASN A 422 -2.78 -0.21 0.37
C ASN A 422 -1.73 -0.89 1.24
N SER A 423 -2.09 -1.29 2.46
CA SER A 423 -1.16 -1.88 3.42
C SER A 423 -1.51 -3.29 3.85
N THR A 424 -2.81 -3.61 3.99
CA THR A 424 -3.25 -4.94 4.40
C THR A 424 -4.67 -5.23 3.92
N LEU A 425 -5.02 -6.51 3.84
CA LEU A 425 -6.38 -6.96 3.58
C LEU A 425 -6.99 -7.49 4.89
N PHE A 426 -8.21 -7.07 5.22
CA PHE A 426 -8.87 -7.49 6.46
C PHE A 426 -9.16 -9.00 6.46
N VAL A 427 -8.62 -9.68 7.46
CA VAL A 427 -8.82 -11.11 7.72
C VAL A 427 -9.58 -11.27 9.03
N PRO A 428 -10.88 -11.64 9.03
CA PRO A 428 -11.68 -11.73 10.25
C PRO A 428 -11.12 -12.67 11.31
N THR A 429 -10.53 -13.78 10.88
CA THR A 429 -9.93 -14.78 11.76
C THR A 429 -8.57 -14.38 12.35
N LEU A 430 -8.04 -13.24 11.93
CA LEU A 430 -6.83 -12.63 12.47
C LEU A 430 -7.25 -11.59 13.52
N PHE A 431 -7.24 -11.98 14.81
CA PHE A 431 -7.69 -11.13 15.92
C PHE A 431 -6.72 -10.02 16.28
N ASP A 432 -6.25 -9.30 15.27
CA ASP A 432 -5.34 -8.17 15.38
C ASP A 432 -6.05 -6.86 15.06
N LEU A 433 -6.23 -6.03 16.09
CA LEU A 433 -6.88 -4.72 15.97
C LEU A 433 -6.11 -3.75 15.07
N SER A 434 -4.81 -3.98 14.83
CA SER A 434 -4.00 -3.15 13.92
C SER A 434 -4.42 -3.23 12.46
N GLN A 435 -5.22 -4.25 12.10
CA GLN A 435 -5.85 -4.33 10.79
C GLN A 435 -6.83 -3.16 10.54
N LEU A 436 -7.40 -2.58 11.59
CA LEU A 436 -8.36 -1.46 11.53
C LEU A 436 -7.59 -0.14 11.53
N ASN A 437 -6.88 0.14 10.45
CA ASN A 437 -5.93 1.24 10.32
C ASN A 437 -6.47 2.48 9.56
N ALA A 438 -7.74 2.43 9.14
CA ALA A 438 -8.46 3.56 8.54
C ALA A 438 -9.85 3.70 9.14
N ASN A 439 -10.47 4.87 9.00
CA ASN A 439 -11.81 5.11 9.50
C ASN A 439 -12.68 5.88 8.50
N LEU A 440 -13.94 5.51 8.45
CA LEU A 440 -14.98 6.09 7.62
C LEU A 440 -16.15 6.55 8.47
N VAL A 441 -16.97 7.44 7.93
CA VAL A 441 -18.28 7.75 8.48
C VAL A 441 -19.33 6.93 7.74
N TRP A 442 -20.10 6.13 8.47
CA TRP A 442 -21.31 5.51 7.92
C TRP A 442 -22.53 6.37 8.26
N VAL A 443 -23.43 6.49 7.30
CA VAL A 443 -24.75 7.13 7.44
C VAL A 443 -25.81 6.15 6.97
N GLN A 444 -26.85 5.93 7.78
CA GLN A 444 -27.94 5.02 7.42
C GLN A 444 -28.67 5.51 6.16
N LYS A 445 -28.81 4.62 5.15
CA LYS A 445 -29.57 4.87 3.93
C LYS A 445 -30.49 3.68 3.67
N GLY A 446 -31.78 3.85 3.93
CA GLY A 446 -32.73 2.72 3.90
C GLY A 446 -32.32 1.61 4.85
N THR A 447 -32.22 0.38 4.35
CA THR A 447 -31.75 -0.81 5.11
C THR A 447 -30.24 -0.93 5.16
N GLY A 448 -29.48 -0.20 4.33
CA GLY A 448 -28.03 -0.20 4.24
C GLY A 448 -27.38 1.04 4.85
N ALA A 449 -26.13 1.27 4.49
CA ALA A 449 -25.39 2.46 4.86
C ALA A 449 -24.62 3.02 3.65
N ALA A 450 -24.53 4.35 3.59
CA ALA A 450 -23.56 5.06 2.77
C ALA A 450 -22.29 5.35 3.61
N TYR A 451 -21.14 5.41 2.96
CA TYR A 451 -19.86 5.64 3.59
C TYR A 451 -19.22 6.91 3.02
N PHE A 452 -18.53 7.67 3.88
CA PHE A 452 -17.92 8.96 3.58
C PHE A 452 -16.57 9.09 4.27
N ASP A 453 -15.63 9.81 3.66
CA ASP A 453 -14.35 10.16 4.28
C ASP A 453 -13.99 11.65 4.06
N PRO A 454 -14.59 12.60 4.82
CA PRO A 454 -14.13 13.98 4.78
C PRO A 454 -12.74 14.19 5.39
N ALA A 455 -12.16 13.20 6.09
CA ALA A 455 -10.83 13.29 6.66
C ALA A 455 -9.71 13.13 5.63
N THR A 456 -10.00 12.60 4.46
CA THR A 456 -9.05 12.67 3.33
C THR A 456 -9.13 14.03 2.65
N TYR A 457 -7.99 14.74 2.64
CA TYR A 457 -7.90 16.09 2.07
C TYR A 457 -8.38 16.12 0.62
N LEU A 458 -9.24 17.08 0.28
CA LEU A 458 -9.85 17.24 -1.04
C LEU A 458 -10.62 16.00 -1.57
N CYS A 459 -11.02 15.07 -0.71
CA CYS A 459 -11.92 14.01 -1.11
C CYS A 459 -13.32 14.59 -1.38
N PRO A 460 -13.91 14.43 -2.57
CA PRO A 460 -15.23 14.99 -2.86
C PRO A 460 -16.34 14.19 -2.15
N PHE A 461 -17.46 14.85 -1.90
CA PHE A 461 -18.64 14.19 -1.33
C PHE A 461 -19.11 13.04 -2.22
N GLY A 462 -19.26 11.85 -1.64
CA GLY A 462 -19.72 10.64 -2.33
C GLY A 462 -18.62 9.79 -2.95
N LEU A 463 -17.37 10.27 -2.97
CA LEU A 463 -16.21 9.46 -3.28
C LEU A 463 -15.57 8.94 -1.98
N LEU A 464 -14.99 7.76 -2.02
CA LEU A 464 -14.06 7.26 -0.99
C LEU A 464 -12.67 7.12 -1.58
N PRO A 465 -11.59 7.36 -0.85
CA PRO A 465 -10.26 6.96 -1.28
C PRO A 465 -10.25 5.49 -1.66
N TRP A 466 -9.54 5.12 -2.71
CA TRP A 466 -9.55 3.74 -3.21
C TRP A 466 -9.13 2.71 -2.15
N GLU A 467 -8.22 3.12 -1.27
CA GLU A 467 -7.71 2.32 -0.16
C GLU A 467 -8.81 1.86 0.80
N GLU A 468 -9.89 2.63 0.88
CA GLU A 468 -11.00 2.43 1.81
C GLU A 468 -12.25 1.84 1.12
N THR A 469 -12.19 1.60 -0.20
CA THR A 469 -13.25 0.93 -0.95
C THR A 469 -13.04 -0.58 -0.99
N ALA A 470 -14.09 -1.38 -1.23
CA ALA A 470 -14.03 -2.84 -1.35
C ALA A 470 -13.27 -3.52 -0.19
N THR A 471 -13.19 -2.88 0.96
CA THR A 471 -12.55 -3.38 2.17
C THR A 471 -13.56 -3.87 3.19
N ARG A 472 -13.06 -4.47 4.25
CA ARG A 472 -13.84 -4.93 5.40
C ARG A 472 -13.35 -4.26 6.67
N GLY A 473 -14.20 -4.29 7.69
CA GLY A 473 -13.88 -3.73 8.97
C GLY A 473 -15.04 -3.88 9.95
N VAL A 474 -15.16 -2.97 10.91
CA VAL A 474 -16.20 -3.01 11.93
C VAL A 474 -16.95 -1.69 12.04
N ARG A 475 -18.25 -1.78 12.25
CA ARG A 475 -19.10 -0.64 12.53
C ARG A 475 -19.07 -0.32 14.02
N VAL A 476 -18.72 0.92 14.37
CA VAL A 476 -18.62 1.40 15.74
C VAL A 476 -19.94 2.07 16.16
N GLY A 477 -20.57 1.55 17.20
CA GLY A 477 -21.83 2.09 17.74
C GLY A 477 -23.07 1.71 16.93
N GLY A 478 -24.25 1.86 17.55
CA GLY A 478 -25.55 1.46 17.00
C GLY A 478 -25.97 0.07 17.45
N SER A 479 -27.20 -0.34 17.04
CA SER A 479 -27.81 -1.62 17.44
C SER A 479 -27.20 -2.86 16.77
N SER A 480 -26.30 -2.68 15.80
CA SER A 480 -25.61 -3.74 15.09
C SER A 480 -24.12 -3.43 14.94
N SER A 481 -23.39 -3.51 16.06
CA SER A 481 -21.92 -3.56 16.01
C SER A 481 -21.51 -4.88 15.39
N GLY A 482 -20.67 -4.87 14.37
CA GLY A 482 -20.24 -6.10 13.72
C GLY A 482 -19.40 -5.83 12.47
N ILE A 483 -18.97 -6.93 11.83
CA ILE A 483 -18.19 -6.86 10.60
C ILE A 483 -19.03 -6.23 9.48
N ILE A 484 -18.41 -5.31 8.75
CA ILE A 484 -18.98 -4.67 7.57
C ILE A 484 -18.12 -4.90 6.34
N THR A 485 -18.71 -4.68 5.18
CA THR A 485 -18.02 -4.60 3.89
C THR A 485 -18.34 -3.25 3.26
N VAL A 486 -17.31 -2.50 2.90
CA VAL A 486 -17.46 -1.25 2.14
C VAL A 486 -17.67 -1.59 0.66
N PRO A 487 -18.60 -0.92 -0.03
CA PRO A 487 -18.88 -1.19 -1.44
C PRO A 487 -17.65 -1.08 -2.35
N GLN A 488 -17.66 -1.84 -3.44
CA GLN A 488 -16.68 -1.72 -4.51
C GLN A 488 -16.93 -0.43 -5.30
N PRO A 489 -15.86 0.31 -5.69
CA PRO A 489 -15.99 1.46 -6.59
C PRO A 489 -16.37 1.01 -8.00
N GLN A 490 -16.92 1.92 -8.80
CA GLN A 490 -17.24 1.71 -10.21
C GLN A 490 -16.13 2.32 -11.10
N SER A 491 -16.00 1.84 -12.33
CA SER A 491 -14.99 2.37 -13.27
C SER A 491 -15.18 3.87 -13.55
N LYS A 492 -16.42 4.34 -13.62
CA LYS A 492 -16.77 5.76 -13.77
C LYS A 492 -16.31 6.67 -12.63
N ASP A 493 -15.94 6.10 -11.47
CA ASP A 493 -15.40 6.85 -10.34
C ASP A 493 -13.90 7.17 -10.51
N ALA A 494 -13.30 6.71 -11.61
CA ALA A 494 -11.89 6.93 -11.95
C ALA A 494 -11.73 7.03 -13.47
N VAL A 495 -11.84 8.25 -14.03
CA VAL A 495 -11.79 8.47 -15.48
C VAL A 495 -10.61 9.34 -15.84
N VAL A 496 -9.88 8.94 -16.90
CA VAL A 496 -8.88 9.77 -17.58
C VAL A 496 -9.38 10.09 -18.98
N GLU A 497 -9.50 11.37 -19.30
CA GLU A 497 -9.78 11.84 -20.65
C GLU A 497 -8.52 12.48 -21.25
N ARG A 498 -8.15 12.05 -22.47
CA ARG A 498 -7.06 12.63 -23.26
C ARG A 498 -7.63 13.18 -24.56
N LYS A 499 -7.45 14.46 -24.82
CA LYS A 499 -7.92 15.12 -26.04
C LYS A 499 -6.74 15.80 -26.72
N ALA A 500 -6.48 15.43 -27.96
CA ALA A 500 -5.39 16.02 -28.75
C ALA A 500 -5.91 16.59 -30.06
N ARG A 501 -5.37 17.75 -30.44
CA ARG A 501 -5.48 18.30 -31.81
C ARG A 501 -4.08 18.54 -32.34
N LEU A 502 -3.65 17.68 -33.25
CA LEU A 502 -2.29 17.58 -33.75
C LEU A 502 -2.25 17.89 -35.26
N HIS A 503 -1.36 18.76 -35.65
CA HIS A 503 -1.01 18.97 -37.06
C HIS A 503 0.09 18.00 -37.47
N LEU A 504 -0.12 17.30 -38.56
CA LEU A 504 0.88 16.41 -39.16
C LEU A 504 1.72 17.16 -40.20
N GLY A 505 3.02 17.22 -39.95
CA GLY A 505 3.98 17.77 -40.92
C GLY A 505 4.25 16.80 -42.08
N THR A 506 4.66 17.32 -43.22
CA THR A 506 5.10 16.51 -44.38
C THR A 506 6.40 15.73 -44.11
N ASP A 507 7.12 16.10 -43.06
CA ASP A 507 8.28 15.39 -42.52
C ASP A 507 7.91 14.22 -41.62
N GLY A 508 6.64 14.08 -41.24
CA GLY A 508 6.14 13.04 -40.38
C GLY A 508 6.09 13.39 -38.87
N ALA A 509 6.46 14.61 -38.52
CA ALA A 509 6.33 15.12 -37.16
C ALA A 509 4.88 15.47 -36.83
N LEU A 510 4.50 15.34 -35.58
CA LEU A 510 3.22 15.79 -35.02
C LEU A 510 3.46 16.91 -34.03
N ALA A 511 2.67 17.98 -34.12
CA ALA A 511 2.71 19.09 -33.17
C ALA A 511 1.31 19.63 -32.91
N GLY A 512 1.04 20.07 -31.68
CA GLY A 512 -0.25 20.69 -31.36
C GLY A 512 -0.60 20.66 -29.88
N LYS A 513 -1.89 20.85 -29.61
CA LYS A 513 -2.44 20.93 -28.26
C LYS A 513 -2.88 19.57 -27.75
N PHE A 514 -2.66 19.36 -26.45
CA PHE A 514 -3.09 18.19 -25.73
C PHE A 514 -3.72 18.59 -24.40
N GLU A 515 -4.94 18.15 -24.15
CA GLU A 515 -5.67 18.34 -22.91
C GLU A 515 -5.76 17.00 -22.18
N LEU A 516 -5.45 17.00 -20.89
CA LEU A 516 -5.53 15.87 -20.00
C LEU A 516 -6.46 16.24 -18.84
N ILE A 517 -7.47 15.38 -18.60
CA ILE A 517 -8.47 15.60 -17.57
C ILE A 517 -8.57 14.35 -16.72
N PHE A 518 -8.37 14.52 -15.41
CA PHE A 518 -8.53 13.47 -14.42
C PHE A 518 -9.79 13.70 -13.59
N HIS A 519 -10.59 12.65 -13.43
CA HIS A 519 -11.79 12.65 -12.60
C HIS A 519 -11.67 11.64 -11.46
N GLY A 520 -12.44 11.85 -10.38
CA GLY A 520 -12.61 10.91 -9.28
C GLY A 520 -11.30 10.50 -8.64
N GLN A 521 -11.04 9.19 -8.60
CA GLN A 521 -9.83 8.63 -7.95
C GLN A 521 -8.53 9.16 -8.56
N PHE A 522 -8.45 9.30 -9.87
CA PHE A 522 -7.27 9.85 -10.52
C PHE A 522 -7.03 11.31 -10.13
N ALA A 523 -8.08 12.13 -10.11
CA ALA A 523 -7.97 13.53 -9.67
C ALA A 523 -7.54 13.60 -8.20
N LEU A 524 -8.14 12.79 -7.34
CA LEU A 524 -7.81 12.74 -5.91
C LEU A 524 -6.34 12.35 -5.67
N GLN A 525 -5.84 11.31 -6.36
CA GLN A 525 -4.43 10.89 -6.26
C GLN A 525 -3.46 12.01 -6.65
N TRP A 526 -3.72 12.69 -7.78
CA TRP A 526 -2.89 13.81 -8.23
C TRP A 526 -2.91 14.98 -7.25
N LYS A 527 -4.09 15.35 -6.72
CA LYS A 527 -4.22 16.43 -5.72
C LYS A 527 -3.49 16.09 -4.43
N LEU A 528 -3.58 14.83 -3.96
CA LEU A 528 -2.89 14.39 -2.76
C LEU A 528 -1.36 14.34 -2.94
N SER A 529 -0.86 13.85 -4.07
CA SER A 529 0.58 13.84 -4.34
C SER A 529 1.14 15.25 -4.52
N GLY A 530 0.44 16.12 -5.24
CA GLY A 530 0.87 17.47 -5.51
C GLY A 530 0.67 18.48 -4.37
N ARG A 531 0.07 18.08 -3.24
CA ARG A 531 -0.26 19.02 -2.15
C ARG A 531 0.96 19.67 -1.50
N ASN A 532 2.08 18.95 -1.43
CA ASN A 532 3.33 19.42 -0.83
C ASN A 532 4.30 20.00 -1.87
N GLU A 533 3.93 19.93 -3.15
CA GLU A 533 4.72 20.43 -4.26
C GLU A 533 4.36 21.89 -4.56
N ASP A 534 5.37 22.68 -4.93
CA ASP A 534 5.15 23.99 -5.49
C ASP A 534 4.67 23.90 -6.96
N ALA A 535 4.37 25.05 -7.57
CA ALA A 535 3.91 25.10 -8.96
C ALA A 535 4.94 24.51 -9.95
N ALA A 536 6.22 24.58 -9.65
CA ALA A 536 7.29 24.03 -10.50
C ALA A 536 7.36 22.50 -10.36
N GLY A 537 7.22 21.95 -9.15
CA GLY A 537 7.11 20.53 -8.89
C GLY A 537 5.89 19.92 -9.59
N ARG A 538 4.69 20.49 -9.39
CA ARG A 538 3.45 20.05 -10.05
C ARG A 538 3.56 20.08 -11.59
N ARG A 539 4.21 21.14 -12.13
CA ARG A 539 4.50 21.25 -13.57
C ARG A 539 5.36 20.10 -14.05
N LYS A 540 6.49 19.89 -13.37
CA LYS A 540 7.44 18.82 -13.71
C LYS A 540 6.77 17.45 -13.70
N ASP A 541 6.00 17.16 -12.67
CA ASP A 541 5.34 15.87 -12.49
C ASP A 541 4.33 15.59 -13.61
N LEU A 542 3.49 16.57 -13.98
CA LEU A 542 2.57 16.45 -15.09
C LEU A 542 3.28 16.28 -16.44
N GLN A 543 4.37 17.01 -16.67
CA GLN A 543 5.15 16.87 -17.91
C GLN A 543 5.83 15.51 -18.01
N ASP A 544 6.40 15.01 -16.90
CA ASP A 544 7.07 13.72 -16.86
C ASP A 544 6.06 12.57 -17.06
N ALA A 545 4.86 12.68 -16.49
CA ALA A 545 3.79 11.71 -16.71
C ALA A 545 3.37 11.63 -18.19
N VAL A 546 3.15 12.78 -18.85
CA VAL A 546 2.79 12.80 -20.27
C VAL A 546 3.94 12.31 -21.14
N LYS A 547 5.20 12.65 -20.82
CA LYS A 547 6.39 12.14 -21.55
C LYS A 547 6.49 10.62 -21.50
N ALA A 548 6.09 9.99 -20.38
CA ALA A 548 6.13 8.54 -20.25
C ALA A 548 5.17 7.81 -21.20
N TRP A 549 4.09 8.47 -21.63
CA TRP A 549 3.12 7.93 -22.58
C TRP A 549 3.53 8.12 -24.04
N LEU A 550 4.39 9.07 -24.30
CA LEU A 550 4.78 9.47 -25.64
C LEU A 550 6.07 8.76 -26.11
N PRO A 551 6.28 8.67 -27.42
CA PRO A 551 7.53 8.13 -27.97
C PRO A 551 8.77 8.91 -27.49
N PRO A 552 9.94 8.25 -27.41
CA PRO A 552 11.19 8.94 -27.08
C PRO A 552 11.49 10.12 -27.97
N GLY A 553 12.04 11.19 -27.41
CA GLY A 553 12.34 12.44 -28.14
C GLY A 553 11.20 13.44 -28.20
N SER A 554 10.01 13.10 -27.70
CA SER A 554 8.88 14.03 -27.62
C SER A 554 9.18 15.20 -26.67
N LYS A 555 8.73 16.41 -27.07
CA LYS A 555 8.74 17.60 -26.22
C LYS A 555 7.33 17.82 -25.68
N VAL A 556 7.25 18.11 -24.40
CA VAL A 556 6.00 18.31 -23.65
C VAL A 556 6.15 19.57 -22.83
N ASP A 557 5.40 20.61 -23.17
CA ASP A 557 5.40 21.87 -22.47
C ASP A 557 4.03 22.14 -21.84
N LEU A 558 3.95 22.13 -20.51
CA LEU A 558 2.71 22.45 -19.78
C LEU A 558 2.39 23.95 -19.94
N LEU A 559 1.21 24.27 -20.47
CA LEU A 559 0.70 25.62 -20.62
C LEU A 559 -0.05 26.08 -19.38
N SER A 560 -1.00 25.27 -18.93
CA SER A 560 -1.83 25.54 -17.75
C SER A 560 -2.24 24.28 -17.02
N SER A 561 -2.53 24.40 -15.73
CA SER A 561 -3.23 23.38 -14.95
C SER A 561 -4.17 24.00 -13.94
N SER A 562 -5.30 23.33 -13.64
CA SER A 562 -6.34 23.82 -12.75
C SER A 562 -7.02 22.67 -12.02
N GLY A 563 -7.80 22.99 -10.96
CA GLY A 563 -8.54 21.99 -10.18
C GLY A 563 -7.75 21.40 -9.01
N TRP A 564 -6.56 21.93 -8.68
CA TRP A 564 -5.71 21.42 -7.61
C TRP A 564 -6.28 21.59 -6.20
N ASP A 565 -7.03 22.68 -5.97
CA ASP A 565 -7.44 23.11 -4.63
C ASP A 565 -8.96 22.96 -4.38
N SER A 566 -9.70 22.38 -5.32
CA SER A 566 -11.13 22.12 -5.23
C SER A 566 -11.40 20.62 -5.14
N PRO A 567 -12.18 20.12 -4.17
CA PRO A 567 -12.54 18.69 -4.11
C PRO A 567 -13.38 18.23 -5.31
N ASP A 568 -14.35 19.05 -5.76
CA ASP A 568 -15.35 18.68 -6.76
C ASP A 568 -14.85 18.86 -8.20
N ASP A 569 -13.88 19.76 -8.44
CA ASP A 569 -13.39 20.02 -9.80
C ASP A 569 -12.46 18.89 -10.28
N PRO A 570 -12.55 18.49 -11.57
CA PRO A 570 -11.54 17.62 -12.16
C PRO A 570 -10.18 18.32 -12.21
N LEU A 571 -9.10 17.57 -12.16
CA LEU A 571 -7.78 18.10 -12.44
C LEU A 571 -7.58 18.17 -13.94
N ARG A 572 -7.33 19.37 -14.47
CA ARG A 572 -7.10 19.63 -15.89
C ARG A 572 -5.69 20.13 -16.12
N ALA A 573 -5.09 19.70 -17.24
CA ALA A 573 -3.80 20.17 -17.69
C ALA A 573 -3.77 20.31 -19.21
N GLU A 574 -3.25 21.41 -19.71
CA GLU A 574 -3.09 21.71 -21.14
C GLU A 574 -1.61 21.76 -21.50
N PHE A 575 -1.26 21.16 -22.62
CA PHE A 575 0.12 21.04 -23.08
C PHE A 575 0.26 21.46 -24.56
N ASP A 576 1.44 21.96 -24.90
CA ASP A 576 1.97 21.91 -26.27
C ASP A 576 2.84 20.64 -26.42
N LEU A 577 2.54 19.88 -27.47
CA LEU A 577 3.29 18.68 -27.82
C LEU A 577 4.05 18.89 -29.13
N SER A 578 5.28 18.33 -29.18
CA SER A 578 6.03 18.16 -30.42
C SER A 578 6.64 16.74 -30.42
N ILE A 579 6.19 15.91 -31.36
CA ILE A 579 6.51 14.49 -31.41
C ILE A 579 7.20 14.24 -32.77
N PRO A 580 8.53 14.10 -32.81
CA PRO A 580 9.27 13.91 -34.06
C PRO A 580 9.07 12.50 -34.61
N ASP A 581 9.26 12.33 -35.91
CA ASP A 581 9.39 11.06 -36.62
C ASP A 581 8.27 10.03 -36.40
N GLN A 582 7.02 10.49 -36.23
CA GLN A 582 5.89 9.61 -35.93
C GLN A 582 5.31 8.91 -37.15
N ALA A 583 5.23 9.60 -38.27
CA ALA A 583 4.80 8.98 -39.50
C ALA A 583 5.95 8.27 -40.21
N LEU A 584 5.76 6.98 -40.50
CA LEU A 584 6.67 6.28 -41.42
C LEU A 584 6.45 6.82 -42.83
N LYS A 585 7.51 7.39 -43.41
CA LYS A 585 7.47 8.03 -44.72
C LYS A 585 8.00 7.09 -45.81
N THR A 586 7.24 6.99 -46.88
CA THR A 586 7.68 6.41 -48.15
C THR A 586 7.64 7.49 -49.22
N THR A 587 8.08 7.18 -50.45
CA THR A 587 8.07 8.16 -51.56
C THR A 587 6.71 8.79 -51.81
N ARG A 588 5.61 8.10 -51.50
CA ARG A 588 4.25 8.57 -51.82
C ARG A 588 3.25 8.44 -50.66
N ARG A 589 3.68 7.90 -49.52
CA ARG A 589 2.76 7.64 -48.39
C ARG A 589 3.36 8.05 -47.04
N LEU A 590 2.48 8.46 -46.17
CA LEU A 590 2.74 8.59 -44.73
C LEU A 590 1.86 7.60 -43.96
N LEU A 591 2.43 6.84 -43.04
CA LEU A 591 1.72 5.93 -42.17
C LEU A 591 1.76 6.49 -40.74
N ILE A 592 0.62 6.92 -40.19
CA ILE A 592 0.51 7.61 -38.91
C ILE A 592 -0.05 6.65 -37.85
N PRO A 593 0.56 6.57 -36.65
CA PRO A 593 -0.06 5.84 -35.54
C PRO A 593 -1.35 6.56 -35.10
N VAL A 594 -2.44 5.80 -34.92
CA VAL A 594 -3.75 6.40 -34.61
C VAL A 594 -3.91 6.74 -33.14
N ALA A 595 -3.21 6.04 -32.23
CA ALA A 595 -3.26 6.27 -30.78
C ALA A 595 -1.93 6.84 -30.24
N VAL A 596 -1.41 7.90 -30.87
CA VAL A 596 -0.07 8.46 -30.61
C VAL A 596 0.16 8.87 -29.16
N THR A 597 -0.89 9.25 -28.41
CA THR A 597 -0.82 9.72 -27.02
C THR A 597 -0.44 8.65 -26.02
N ILE A 598 -0.38 7.38 -26.42
CA ILE A 598 -0.08 6.23 -25.56
C ILE A 598 0.89 5.22 -26.17
N THR A 599 1.48 5.54 -27.33
CA THR A 599 2.38 4.60 -28.05
C THR A 599 3.70 4.31 -27.33
N GLY A 600 4.08 5.14 -26.35
CA GLY A 600 5.26 4.91 -25.50
C GLY A 600 5.00 3.90 -24.36
N GLU A 601 3.76 3.56 -24.06
CA GLU A 601 3.43 2.61 -23.00
C GLU A 601 3.84 1.18 -23.34
N SER A 602 4.36 0.49 -22.34
CA SER A 602 4.63 -0.96 -22.43
C SER A 602 3.48 -1.77 -21.86
N SER A 603 3.28 -2.99 -22.35
CA SER A 603 2.27 -3.89 -21.74
C SER A 603 2.54 -4.08 -20.25
N PRO A 604 1.54 -3.92 -19.36
CA PRO A 604 1.70 -4.14 -17.93
C PRO A 604 1.97 -5.60 -17.56
N PHE A 605 1.82 -6.53 -18.52
CA PHE A 605 1.95 -7.97 -18.31
C PHE A 605 2.97 -8.61 -19.29
N PRO A 606 4.29 -8.35 -19.11
CA PRO A 606 5.32 -8.87 -20.02
C PRO A 606 5.56 -10.37 -19.86
N HIS A 607 5.36 -10.93 -18.67
CA HIS A 607 5.67 -12.32 -18.35
C HIS A 607 4.56 -13.28 -18.79
N ALA A 608 4.94 -14.50 -19.22
CA ALA A 608 3.99 -15.52 -19.65
C ALA A 608 3.16 -16.10 -18.50
N SER A 609 3.73 -16.16 -17.31
CA SER A 609 3.09 -16.67 -16.09
C SER A 609 3.32 -15.73 -14.92
N ARG A 610 2.53 -15.93 -13.88
CA ARG A 610 2.52 -15.12 -12.67
C ARG A 610 2.16 -15.99 -11.46
N THR A 611 2.68 -15.65 -10.29
CA THR A 611 2.42 -16.36 -9.02
C THR A 611 1.42 -15.63 -8.14
N ASN A 612 1.40 -14.30 -8.19
CA ASN A 612 0.52 -13.49 -7.35
C ASN A 612 -0.71 -13.01 -8.13
N PRO A 613 -1.87 -12.76 -7.46
CA PRO A 613 -3.03 -12.13 -8.08
C PRO A 613 -2.69 -10.79 -8.72
N VAL A 614 -3.44 -10.41 -9.77
CA VAL A 614 -3.36 -9.05 -10.31
C VAL A 614 -4.28 -8.14 -9.52
N TYR A 615 -3.75 -7.00 -9.10
CA TYR A 615 -4.43 -6.05 -8.26
C TYR A 615 -4.24 -4.63 -8.81
N PHE A 616 -5.26 -4.14 -9.49
CA PHE A 616 -5.40 -2.72 -9.78
C PHE A 616 -5.93 -2.03 -8.52
N HIS A 617 -5.55 -0.80 -8.29
CA HIS A 617 -6.02 -0.08 -7.10
C HIS A 617 -7.55 0.07 -7.11
N PHE A 618 -8.12 0.35 -8.29
CA PHE A 618 -9.55 0.55 -8.50
C PHE A 618 -9.94 0.23 -9.94
N PRO A 619 -11.24 -0.01 -10.24
CA PRO A 619 -11.78 0.00 -11.59
C PRO A 619 -11.61 1.38 -12.21
N TYR A 620 -11.40 1.47 -13.54
CA TYR A 620 -11.16 2.75 -14.20
C TYR A 620 -11.60 2.77 -15.66
N GLU A 621 -11.70 3.98 -16.20
CA GLU A 621 -11.98 4.25 -17.61
C GLU A 621 -10.92 5.19 -18.18
N GLU A 622 -10.53 4.91 -19.42
CA GLU A 622 -9.71 5.79 -20.24
C GLU A 622 -10.49 6.14 -21.51
N SER A 623 -10.48 7.40 -21.88
CA SER A 623 -11.10 7.92 -23.10
C SER A 623 -10.15 8.84 -23.82
N ASP A 624 -9.87 8.52 -25.08
CA ASP A 624 -9.00 9.33 -25.93
C ASP A 624 -9.79 9.85 -27.15
N GLU A 625 -9.65 11.12 -27.47
CA GLU A 625 -10.07 11.71 -28.74
C GLU A 625 -8.89 12.46 -29.36
N ILE A 626 -8.36 11.95 -30.46
CA ILE A 626 -7.21 12.51 -31.15
C ILE A 626 -7.66 12.97 -32.54
N ARG A 627 -7.51 14.26 -32.81
CA ARG A 627 -7.78 14.89 -34.10
C ARG A 627 -6.47 15.20 -34.79
N PHE A 628 -6.26 14.63 -35.97
CA PHE A 628 -5.10 14.86 -36.81
C PHE A 628 -5.49 15.76 -37.98
N GLU A 629 -4.95 16.96 -38.03
CA GLU A 629 -5.04 17.81 -39.21
C GLU A 629 -4.04 17.32 -40.27
N LEU A 630 -4.57 16.93 -41.44
CA LEU A 630 -3.78 16.32 -42.52
C LEU A 630 -2.96 17.37 -43.26
N PRO A 631 -1.70 17.07 -43.67
CA PRO A 631 -0.84 17.99 -44.36
C PRO A 631 -1.35 18.28 -45.75
N ASP A 632 -1.04 19.49 -46.28
CA ASP A 632 -1.37 19.88 -47.62
C ASP A 632 -0.73 18.92 -48.64
N GLY A 633 -1.49 18.60 -49.69
CA GLY A 633 -1.02 17.69 -50.73
C GLY A 633 -1.15 16.19 -50.38
N TYR A 634 -1.68 15.86 -49.23
CA TYR A 634 -1.95 14.48 -48.87
C TYR A 634 -3.45 14.20 -48.70
N GLU A 635 -3.85 13.00 -49.08
CA GLU A 635 -5.22 12.48 -48.93
C GLU A 635 -5.21 11.19 -48.10
N LEU A 636 -6.26 10.98 -47.31
CA LEU A 636 -6.46 9.74 -46.59
C LEU A 636 -6.75 8.59 -47.57
N GLU A 637 -5.85 7.61 -47.63
CA GLU A 637 -5.97 6.41 -48.47
C GLU A 637 -6.69 5.29 -47.74
N ALA A 638 -6.31 5.05 -46.47
CA ALA A 638 -6.92 3.97 -45.65
C ALA A 638 -6.90 4.31 -44.15
N LEU A 639 -7.96 3.91 -43.49
CA LEU A 639 -8.10 3.92 -42.03
C LEU A 639 -7.98 2.47 -41.49
N PRO A 640 -7.47 2.30 -40.26
CA PRO A 640 -7.60 0.99 -39.59
C PRO A 640 -9.06 0.58 -39.46
N ARG A 641 -9.28 -0.74 -39.39
CA ARG A 641 -10.60 -1.26 -39.08
C ARG A 641 -10.96 -0.93 -37.61
N PRO A 642 -12.24 -0.74 -37.29
CA PRO A 642 -12.66 -0.64 -35.90
C PRO A 642 -12.27 -1.90 -35.11
N HIS A 643 -11.67 -1.70 -33.95
CA HIS A 643 -11.29 -2.77 -33.02
C HIS A 643 -12.24 -2.80 -31.83
N LYS A 644 -12.61 -4.01 -31.39
CA LYS A 644 -13.36 -4.25 -30.15
C LYS A 644 -12.78 -5.49 -29.49
N LEU A 645 -12.34 -5.35 -28.26
CA LEU A 645 -11.85 -6.44 -27.43
C LEU A 645 -12.67 -6.56 -26.16
N ALA A 646 -12.86 -7.80 -25.71
CA ALA A 646 -13.43 -8.10 -24.40
C ALA A 646 -12.46 -8.96 -23.60
N GLY A 647 -12.26 -8.59 -22.35
CA GLY A 647 -11.43 -9.31 -21.41
C GLY A 647 -12.20 -9.67 -20.13
N PRO A 648 -11.55 -10.29 -19.15
CA PRO A 648 -12.14 -10.52 -17.85
C PRO A 648 -12.54 -9.18 -17.19
N ARG A 649 -13.84 -8.86 -17.14
CA ARG A 649 -14.35 -7.58 -16.62
C ARG A 649 -13.63 -6.36 -17.22
N ALA A 650 -13.38 -6.39 -18.52
CA ALA A 650 -12.69 -5.35 -19.26
C ALA A 650 -13.23 -5.26 -20.68
N SER A 651 -13.25 -4.07 -21.25
CA SER A 651 -13.60 -3.83 -22.66
C SER A 651 -12.72 -2.74 -23.26
N TYR A 652 -12.49 -2.86 -24.55
CA TYR A 652 -11.71 -1.90 -25.31
C TYR A 652 -12.35 -1.67 -26.67
N GLU A 653 -12.34 -0.43 -27.13
CA GLU A 653 -12.80 -0.02 -28.46
C GLU A 653 -11.87 1.05 -29.04
N LEU A 654 -11.48 0.89 -30.30
CA LEU A 654 -10.70 1.87 -31.08
C LEU A 654 -11.37 2.06 -32.44
N THR A 655 -11.65 3.30 -32.79
CA THR A 655 -12.24 3.69 -34.08
C THR A 655 -11.52 4.92 -34.64
N SER A 656 -11.31 4.90 -35.97
CA SER A 656 -10.80 6.07 -36.68
C SER A 656 -11.78 6.44 -37.80
N THR A 657 -12.07 7.72 -37.94
CA THR A 657 -13.01 8.26 -38.94
C THR A 657 -12.40 9.49 -39.63
N ARG A 658 -12.89 9.78 -40.82
CA ARG A 658 -12.56 11.03 -41.52
C ARG A 658 -13.61 12.10 -41.20
N ASP A 659 -13.18 13.28 -40.86
CA ASP A 659 -14.02 14.48 -40.67
C ASP A 659 -13.44 15.64 -41.47
N GLY A 660 -13.90 15.80 -42.70
CA GLY A 660 -13.38 16.81 -43.65
C GLY A 660 -11.90 16.57 -43.96
N ARG A 661 -11.02 17.50 -43.51
CA ARG A 661 -9.56 17.41 -43.60
C ARG A 661 -8.90 16.83 -42.35
N GLU A 662 -9.69 16.46 -41.38
CA GLU A 662 -9.18 15.85 -40.15
C GLU A 662 -9.41 14.31 -40.20
N MET A 663 -8.51 13.58 -39.57
CA MET A 663 -8.75 12.22 -39.11
C MET A 663 -9.03 12.27 -37.62
N VAL A 664 -10.09 11.63 -37.15
CA VAL A 664 -10.48 11.59 -35.75
C VAL A 664 -10.40 10.15 -35.27
N THR A 665 -9.56 9.91 -34.27
CA THR A 665 -9.47 8.63 -33.57
C THR A 665 -10.11 8.74 -32.20
N LYS A 666 -10.96 7.77 -31.87
CA LYS A 666 -11.57 7.59 -30.54
C LYS A 666 -11.15 6.24 -29.99
N ARG A 667 -10.65 6.24 -28.76
CA ARG A 667 -10.27 5.06 -28.00
C ARG A 667 -10.97 5.06 -26.66
N SER A 668 -11.46 3.90 -26.24
CA SER A 668 -12.05 3.70 -24.92
C SER A 668 -11.51 2.39 -24.33
N LEU A 669 -11.05 2.43 -23.10
CA LEU A 669 -10.67 1.28 -22.30
C LEU A 669 -11.43 1.34 -20.97
N VAL A 670 -12.19 0.30 -20.66
CA VAL A 670 -12.93 0.18 -19.39
C VAL A 670 -12.45 -1.06 -18.66
N MET A 671 -12.05 -0.84 -17.41
CA MET A 671 -11.64 -1.87 -16.47
C MET A 671 -12.61 -1.92 -15.28
N ASP A 672 -13.63 -2.80 -15.33
CA ASP A 672 -14.62 -2.98 -14.26
C ASP A 672 -14.14 -3.90 -13.13
N GLY A 673 -13.02 -4.58 -13.32
CA GLY A 673 -12.36 -5.41 -12.32
C GLY A 673 -11.12 -4.75 -11.77
N PHE A 674 -10.84 -4.95 -10.47
CA PHE A 674 -9.61 -4.47 -9.85
C PHE A 674 -8.80 -5.59 -9.18
N PHE A 675 -9.40 -6.74 -8.90
CA PHE A 675 -8.73 -7.91 -8.34
C PHE A 675 -8.99 -9.13 -9.20
N TYR A 676 -7.92 -9.80 -9.63
CA TYR A 676 -7.99 -10.99 -10.46
C TYR A 676 -7.10 -12.08 -9.89
N GLU A 677 -7.69 -13.21 -9.53
CA GLU A 677 -6.95 -14.40 -9.16
C GLU A 677 -6.01 -14.84 -10.30
N VAL A 678 -4.93 -15.51 -9.96
CA VAL A 678 -3.90 -15.96 -10.91
C VAL A 678 -4.47 -16.71 -12.11
N ARG A 679 -5.53 -17.50 -11.93
CA ARG A 679 -6.22 -18.24 -13.02
C ARG A 679 -6.77 -17.33 -14.13
N PHE A 680 -7.05 -16.05 -13.87
CA PHE A 680 -7.51 -15.09 -14.86
C PHE A 680 -6.37 -14.37 -15.59
N TYR A 681 -5.14 -14.54 -15.13
CA TYR A 681 -3.98 -13.86 -15.69
C TYR A 681 -3.77 -14.11 -17.19
N PRO A 682 -3.88 -15.34 -17.74
CA PRO A 682 -3.72 -15.57 -19.18
C PRO A 682 -4.72 -14.76 -20.03
N GLY A 683 -5.99 -14.69 -19.60
CA GLY A 683 -7.00 -13.91 -20.29
C GLY A 683 -6.75 -12.40 -20.20
N LEU A 684 -6.34 -11.91 -19.03
CA LEU A 684 -5.99 -10.50 -18.83
C LEU A 684 -4.77 -10.11 -19.65
N ARG A 685 -3.72 -10.93 -19.65
CA ARG A 685 -2.52 -10.73 -20.46
C ARG A 685 -2.84 -10.69 -21.96
N SER A 686 -3.68 -11.61 -22.44
CA SER A 686 -4.12 -11.65 -23.84
C SER A 686 -4.90 -10.39 -24.21
N PHE A 687 -5.80 -9.92 -23.34
CA PHE A 687 -6.56 -8.70 -23.54
C PHE A 687 -5.63 -7.48 -23.69
N PHE A 688 -4.71 -7.25 -22.75
CA PHE A 688 -3.78 -6.10 -22.82
C PHE A 688 -2.77 -6.22 -23.96
N SER A 689 -2.39 -7.45 -24.37
CA SER A 689 -1.58 -7.67 -25.57
C SER A 689 -2.34 -7.28 -26.85
N GLY A 690 -3.63 -7.57 -26.89
CA GLY A 690 -4.52 -7.13 -27.99
C GLY A 690 -4.65 -5.60 -28.02
N VAL A 691 -4.96 -4.98 -26.88
CA VAL A 691 -5.03 -3.50 -26.74
C VAL A 691 -3.73 -2.85 -27.26
N HIS A 692 -2.58 -3.33 -26.78
CA HIS A 692 -1.28 -2.80 -27.21
C HIS A 692 -0.99 -3.01 -28.71
N THR A 693 -1.51 -4.07 -29.31
CA THR A 693 -1.41 -4.32 -30.76
C THR A 693 -2.26 -3.35 -31.54
N ASP A 694 -3.52 -3.18 -31.15
CA ASP A 694 -4.48 -2.32 -31.81
C ASP A 694 -4.12 -0.83 -31.69
N ASP A 695 -3.57 -0.40 -30.53
CA ASP A 695 -3.09 0.97 -30.29
C ASP A 695 -1.91 1.34 -31.24
N LYS A 696 -1.20 0.36 -31.82
CA LYS A 696 -0.11 0.56 -32.78
C LYS A 696 -0.56 0.63 -34.24
N ASP A 697 -1.86 0.48 -34.50
CA ASP A 697 -2.39 0.57 -35.86
C ASP A 697 -2.12 1.94 -36.49
N ARG A 698 -2.05 1.94 -37.81
CA ARG A 698 -1.68 3.12 -38.58
C ARG A 698 -2.71 3.43 -39.65
N ALA A 699 -3.05 4.70 -39.79
CA ALA A 699 -3.72 5.23 -40.98
C ALA A 699 -2.71 5.48 -42.09
N VAL A 700 -3.15 5.35 -43.33
CA VAL A 700 -2.32 5.56 -44.53
C VAL A 700 -2.80 6.82 -45.25
N LEU A 701 -1.88 7.77 -45.42
CA LEU A 701 -2.06 8.94 -46.30
C LEU A 701 -1.26 8.70 -47.57
N LYS A 702 -1.79 9.14 -48.71
CA LYS A 702 -1.07 9.19 -50.02
C LYS A 702 -0.92 10.65 -50.49
N LEU A 703 0.14 10.90 -51.21
CA LEU A 703 0.33 12.14 -51.93
C LEU A 703 -0.78 12.29 -52.98
N ALA A 704 -1.50 13.42 -52.95
CA ALA A 704 -2.55 13.72 -53.90
C ALA A 704 -1.96 13.77 -55.32
N SER A 705 -2.64 13.18 -56.29
CA SER A 705 -2.17 13.24 -57.69
C SER A 705 -2.39 14.67 -58.21
N THR A 706 -1.32 15.33 -58.60
CA THR A 706 -1.37 16.63 -59.31
C THR A 706 -1.86 16.43 -60.75
N ARG A 707 -3.10 15.93 -60.92
CA ARG A 707 -3.72 15.98 -62.22
C ARG A 707 -4.50 17.29 -62.30
N PRO A 708 -4.20 18.17 -63.26
CA PRO A 708 -5.03 19.36 -63.49
C PRO A 708 -6.45 18.90 -63.85
N PRO A 709 -7.51 19.62 -63.42
CA PRO A 709 -8.86 19.34 -63.91
C PRO A 709 -8.89 19.44 -65.42
N GLN A 710 -9.34 18.41 -66.11
CA GLN A 710 -9.61 18.40 -67.53
C GLN A 710 -10.86 19.25 -67.81
#